data_b018d8c348d7a34d940e16de9e46c1ab
#
_entry.id   b018d8c348d7a34d940e16de9e46c1ab
#
_cell.length_a   1.000
_cell.length_b   1.000
_cell.length_c   1.000
_cell.angle_alpha   90.00
_cell.angle_beta   90.00
_cell.angle_gamma   90.00
#
_symmetry.space_group_name_H-M   'P 1'
#
loop_
_entity.id
_entity.type
_entity.pdbx_description
1 polymer ?
#
loop_
_entity_poly.entity_id
_entity_poly.type
_entity_poly.pdbx_seq_one_letter_code
_entity_poly.pdbx_strand_id
1 'polypeptide(L)'
;MALKHFFYSAVTLAVAGLLSACGPQIERDNVRKSDALSPSQEMALSNVVSSQLAPLTLGGGDYLLLASEKRGLVLVDAEGAEKLALDGGKVERFALQALAEDQWLVAAYDEDSAELQLRLLDTDQGVPRIRYLAAMPTSAPQVALCFSRQAERTHLFAIDESGLGQEYVVHPREQAWEFTGVRPLYFGEQVSSCAVDDRSGKLLVAQPPLGIWSLNADAEMDEEREVFAAPADLDGKAFGGLWLDRASGNLWLTADDKVLAFNINAPAQGAQFKRALLNMEPVSAVTYHGQLLALAEESDRVQRYQVELPQPAAEMQAFRGPLEIPRVRASGQTVPVQSGGDAADDPAIWVNPVNPSASLILGTDKKSGLNVYNLKGALVEQFAVGRLNNVDLRPIQHGKFVAIAAATNRTDPGVSLFGITGGGEVEHLGLRNLDMEDPYGLCVYRKGADLMTWVSDKEGNVQLLQIVPGQGDIDWTLKKRANLHVSSQVEGCVVDDEMQTLFFGEEDGGIWRLDIAAFLAGTAEPQLIAPVDGERLAADVEGMGLYHAGDKSYLVVSSQGNNSYALFTRDGSQFVGHFKVDINLDKNLDGSSETDGLEVSSASFGSEYPQGLLVVQDGRNRMPSQTQNFKLVSWADIAETLNLQ
;
A
#
# COMPACT_ATOMS: atom_id res chain seq x y z
N MET A 1 -4.86 3.12 -64.08
CA MET A 1 -4.09 4.12 -64.81
C MET A 1 -3.91 5.35 -63.94
N ALA A 2 -2.67 5.82 -63.81
CA ALA A 2 -2.11 6.95 -63.07
C ALA A 2 -1.64 6.66 -61.62
N LEU A 3 -0.33 6.38 -61.56
CA LEU A 3 0.57 6.55 -60.45
C LEU A 3 0.51 7.98 -59.91
N LYS A 4 0.53 8.15 -58.58
CA LYS A 4 1.11 9.34 -57.95
C LYS A 4 2.15 8.91 -56.91
N HIS A 5 3.40 9.23 -57.22
CA HIS A 5 4.55 9.18 -56.35
C HIS A 5 4.34 10.12 -55.17
N PHE A 6 4.59 9.64 -53.94
CA PHE A 6 4.85 10.49 -52.81
C PHE A 6 6.36 10.53 -52.54
N PHE A 7 6.89 11.73 -52.60
CA PHE A 7 8.25 12.06 -52.23
C PHE A 7 8.45 11.86 -50.73
N TYR A 8 9.37 10.98 -50.36
CA TYR A 8 10.02 11.01 -49.05
C TYR A 8 11.17 12.03 -49.14
N SER A 9 10.94 13.23 -48.61
CA SER A 9 12.02 14.14 -48.26
C SER A 9 12.67 13.70 -46.97
N ALA A 10 13.92 13.26 -47.08
CA ALA A 10 14.81 13.07 -45.96
C ALA A 10 15.04 14.43 -45.27
N VAL A 11 14.57 14.55 -44.04
CA VAL A 11 15.10 15.52 -43.07
C VAL A 11 15.93 14.75 -42.08
N THR A 12 17.16 14.45 -42.51
CA THR A 12 18.25 14.09 -41.62
C THR A 12 18.90 15.41 -41.21
N LEU A 13 18.51 15.95 -40.05
CA LEU A 13 19.25 17.06 -39.44
C LEU A 13 19.29 16.86 -37.92
N ALA A 14 20.48 16.48 -37.48
CA ALA A 14 21.15 16.94 -36.27
C ALA A 14 20.26 17.17 -35.04
N VAL A 15 20.01 16.09 -34.30
CA VAL A 15 19.84 16.14 -32.84
C VAL A 15 21.03 15.39 -32.23
N ALA A 16 22.22 15.84 -32.54
CA ALA A 16 23.43 15.54 -31.78
C ALA A 16 23.83 16.82 -31.06
N GLY A 17 23.42 16.95 -29.84
CA GLY A 17 23.82 18.06 -28.98
C GLY A 17 22.66 18.64 -28.21
N LEU A 18 22.42 18.09 -27.03
CA LEU A 18 21.94 18.71 -25.80
C LEU A 18 21.18 17.66 -24.95
N LEU A 19 21.83 16.52 -24.74
CA LEU A 19 21.62 15.71 -23.55
C LEU A 19 22.89 15.82 -22.69
N SER A 20 23.26 17.05 -22.35
CA SER A 20 23.99 17.28 -21.11
C SER A 20 22.96 17.21 -19.98
N ALA A 21 22.62 16.00 -19.59
CA ALA A 21 22.10 15.78 -18.27
C ALA A 21 23.18 16.26 -17.29
N CYS A 22 23.02 17.46 -16.73
CA CYS A 22 23.73 17.90 -15.54
C CYS A 22 23.21 17.09 -14.35
N GLY A 23 23.56 15.82 -14.31
CA GLY A 23 23.70 15.12 -13.05
C GLY A 23 24.98 15.65 -12.39
N PRO A 24 25.05 15.77 -11.06
CA PRO A 24 26.29 16.09 -10.39
C PRO A 24 27.35 15.07 -10.86
N GLN A 25 28.45 15.55 -11.42
CA GLN A 25 29.61 14.70 -11.68
C GLN A 25 30.10 14.23 -10.31
N ILE A 26 29.85 12.95 -10.02
CA ILE A 26 30.51 12.29 -8.90
C ILE A 26 31.99 12.35 -9.22
N GLU A 27 32.79 13.10 -8.42
CA GLU A 27 34.24 13.04 -8.50
C GLU A 27 34.64 11.59 -8.28
N ARG A 28 35.05 10.92 -9.36
CA ARG A 28 35.64 9.59 -9.27
C ARG A 28 37.01 9.74 -8.64
N ASP A 29 37.09 9.61 -7.34
CA ASP A 29 38.37 9.47 -6.67
C ASP A 29 39.08 8.27 -7.27
N ASN A 30 40.21 8.53 -7.93
CA ASN A 30 41.13 7.49 -8.41
C ASN A 30 41.86 6.86 -7.19
N VAL A 31 41.12 6.12 -6.37
CA VAL A 31 41.70 5.40 -5.23
C VAL A 31 42.57 4.27 -5.77
N ARG A 32 43.87 4.29 -5.46
CA ARG A 32 44.82 3.27 -5.91
C ARG A 32 44.74 2.06 -4.95
N LYS A 33 45.07 0.86 -5.45
CA LYS A 33 45.18 -0.33 -4.58
C LYS A 33 46.11 -0.17 -3.39
N SER A 34 47.08 0.77 -3.49
CA SER A 34 47.97 1.14 -2.37
C SER A 34 47.25 1.85 -1.23
N ASP A 35 46.00 2.30 -1.44
CA ASP A 35 45.22 3.07 -0.46
C ASP A 35 44.20 2.19 0.26
N ALA A 36 44.26 0.86 0.06
CA ALA A 36 43.38 -0.08 0.73
C ALA A 36 43.59 -0.04 2.24
N LEU A 37 42.50 0.01 2.98
CA LEU A 37 42.54 0.00 4.44
C LEU A 37 43.04 -1.35 4.93
N SER A 38 43.96 -1.30 5.89
CA SER A 38 44.36 -2.48 6.65
C SER A 38 43.41 -2.66 7.84
N PRO A 39 43.04 -3.90 8.21
CA PRO A 39 42.24 -4.12 9.40
C PRO A 39 42.96 -3.63 10.65
N SER A 40 42.22 -2.95 11.52
CA SER A 40 42.71 -2.55 12.83
C SER A 40 42.82 -3.74 13.79
N GLN A 41 42.02 -4.77 13.53
CA GLN A 41 41.96 -6.02 14.28
C GLN A 41 41.38 -7.13 13.41
N GLU A 42 41.91 -8.35 13.61
CA GLU A 42 41.28 -9.59 13.09
C GLU A 42 40.76 -10.41 14.28
N MET A 43 39.53 -10.89 14.14
CA MET A 43 38.87 -11.75 15.11
C MET A 43 38.75 -13.15 14.50
N ALA A 44 39.46 -14.11 15.00
CA ALA A 44 39.34 -15.50 14.56
C ALA A 44 38.05 -16.11 15.12
N LEU A 45 37.31 -16.80 14.25
CA LEU A 45 36.11 -17.51 14.63
C LEU A 45 36.45 -18.96 14.98
N SER A 46 36.20 -19.36 16.22
CA SER A 46 36.52 -20.70 16.68
C SER A 46 35.61 -21.74 16.02
N ASN A 47 36.16 -22.54 15.10
CA ASN A 47 35.48 -23.64 14.41
C ASN A 47 34.26 -23.23 13.58
N VAL A 48 34.18 -21.98 13.13
CA VAL A 48 33.08 -21.44 12.29
C VAL A 48 33.66 -20.88 11.01
N VAL A 49 33.08 -21.26 9.88
CA VAL A 49 33.26 -20.63 8.58
C VAL A 49 31.94 -20.01 8.20
N SER A 50 31.93 -18.74 7.82
CA SER A 50 30.70 -17.98 7.61
C SER A 50 30.78 -17.09 6.37
N SER A 51 29.61 -16.84 5.75
CA SER A 51 29.42 -15.93 4.63
C SER A 51 28.49 -14.76 4.97
N GLN A 52 27.89 -14.73 6.17
CA GLN A 52 27.04 -13.62 6.63
C GLN A 52 27.22 -13.40 8.13
N LEU A 53 27.24 -12.12 8.51
CA LEU A 53 27.28 -11.72 9.94
C LEU A 53 26.28 -10.59 10.21
N ALA A 54 25.75 -10.55 11.43
CA ALA A 54 24.95 -9.43 11.93
C ALA A 54 25.22 -9.20 13.41
N PRO A 55 25.43 -7.95 13.84
CA PRO A 55 25.60 -7.60 15.24
C PRO A 55 24.27 -7.53 15.97
N LEU A 56 24.27 -7.89 17.24
CA LEU A 56 23.13 -7.73 18.15
C LEU A 56 23.59 -7.58 19.59
N THR A 57 22.75 -6.95 20.40
CA THR A 57 22.89 -6.90 21.85
C THR A 57 21.87 -7.82 22.48
N LEU A 58 22.26 -8.62 23.47
CA LEU A 58 21.42 -9.59 24.13
C LEU A 58 21.83 -9.76 25.58
N GLY A 59 20.92 -9.56 26.54
CA GLY A 59 21.24 -9.65 27.98
C GLY A 59 22.33 -8.70 28.43
N GLY A 60 22.45 -7.54 27.79
CA GLY A 60 23.51 -6.55 28.05
C GLY A 60 24.89 -6.92 27.50
N GLY A 61 25.02 -8.04 26.76
CA GLY A 61 26.25 -8.45 26.08
C GLY A 61 26.17 -8.17 24.57
N ASP A 62 27.33 -7.95 23.97
CA ASP A 62 27.50 -7.73 22.53
C ASP A 62 27.86 -9.03 21.82
N TYR A 63 27.16 -9.35 20.76
CA TYR A 63 27.32 -10.59 20.01
C TYR A 63 27.27 -10.36 18.49
N LEU A 64 27.81 -11.33 17.77
CA LEU A 64 27.64 -11.49 16.33
C LEU A 64 26.92 -12.80 16.05
N LEU A 65 25.79 -12.72 15.29
CA LEU A 65 25.17 -13.90 14.70
C LEU A 65 25.80 -14.16 13.33
N LEU A 66 26.16 -15.41 13.08
CA LEU A 66 26.85 -15.89 11.89
C LEU A 66 26.00 -16.95 11.19
N ALA A 67 25.97 -16.91 9.86
CA ALA A 67 25.45 -18.00 9.04
C ALA A 67 26.59 -18.92 8.61
N SER A 68 26.41 -20.21 8.73
CA SER A 68 27.42 -21.22 8.37
C SER A 68 26.80 -22.40 7.63
N GLU A 69 27.39 -22.76 6.51
CA GLU A 69 26.99 -23.93 5.73
C GLU A 69 27.23 -25.26 6.46
N LYS A 70 28.04 -25.29 7.48
CA LYS A 70 28.41 -26.51 8.22
C LYS A 70 27.80 -26.60 9.61
N ARG A 71 27.38 -25.45 10.15
CA ARG A 71 26.98 -25.35 11.56
C ARG A 71 25.65 -24.58 11.76
N GLY A 72 24.99 -24.24 10.66
CA GLY A 72 23.75 -23.48 10.72
C GLY A 72 23.95 -22.06 11.25
N LEU A 73 23.28 -21.68 12.33
CA LEU A 73 23.43 -20.38 12.97
C LEU A 73 24.35 -20.49 14.18
N VAL A 74 25.33 -19.60 14.27
CA VAL A 74 26.30 -19.56 15.38
C VAL A 74 26.36 -18.16 15.98
N LEU A 75 26.25 -18.06 17.29
CA LEU A 75 26.42 -16.82 18.07
C LEU A 75 27.80 -16.79 18.71
N VAL A 76 28.56 -15.74 18.44
CA VAL A 76 29.88 -15.50 19.06
C VAL A 76 29.85 -14.18 19.83
N ASP A 77 30.71 -14.07 20.85
CA ASP A 77 30.93 -12.80 21.56
C ASP A 77 31.83 -11.83 20.77
N ALA A 78 32.11 -10.68 21.36
CA ALA A 78 32.92 -9.64 20.75
C ALA A 78 34.38 -10.07 20.49
N GLU A 79 34.85 -11.11 21.11
CA GLU A 79 36.18 -11.72 20.98
C GLU A 79 36.19 -12.87 19.96
N GLY A 80 35.06 -13.30 19.45
CA GLY A 80 34.91 -14.42 18.50
C GLY A 80 34.74 -15.78 19.16
N ALA A 81 34.56 -15.84 20.49
CA ALA A 81 34.31 -17.08 21.19
C ALA A 81 32.83 -17.50 21.04
N GLU A 82 32.64 -18.75 20.67
CA GLU A 82 31.30 -19.32 20.52
C GLU A 82 30.54 -19.33 21.85
N LYS A 83 29.29 -18.84 21.81
CA LYS A 83 28.37 -18.85 22.95
C LYS A 83 27.18 -19.77 22.71
N LEU A 84 26.77 -19.92 21.45
CA LEU A 84 25.68 -20.77 21.08
C LEU A 84 25.86 -21.22 19.61
N ALA A 85 25.63 -22.48 19.34
CA ALA A 85 25.51 -22.98 17.97
C ALA A 85 24.22 -23.74 17.80
N LEU A 86 23.59 -23.54 16.66
CA LEU A 86 22.53 -24.38 16.19
C LEU A 86 23.16 -25.40 15.24
N ASP A 87 23.77 -26.42 15.82
CA ASP A 87 24.44 -27.45 15.05
C ASP A 87 23.40 -28.25 14.24
N GLY A 88 23.59 -28.26 12.92
CA GLY A 88 22.74 -28.93 11.94
C GLY A 88 22.09 -27.93 10.98
N GLY A 89 21.97 -28.36 9.74
CA GLY A 89 21.51 -27.55 8.63
C GLY A 89 22.59 -26.71 7.96
N LYS A 90 22.35 -26.38 6.72
CA LYS A 90 23.17 -25.50 5.90
C LYS A 90 22.48 -24.14 5.81
N VAL A 91 23.04 -23.12 6.45
CA VAL A 91 22.48 -21.76 6.44
C VAL A 91 23.49 -20.80 5.81
N GLU A 92 23.10 -20.17 4.71
CA GLU A 92 23.88 -19.10 4.07
C GLU A 92 23.27 -17.72 4.32
N ARG A 93 21.95 -17.63 4.49
CA ARG A 93 21.23 -16.37 4.61
C ARG A 93 20.30 -16.38 5.81
N PHE A 94 20.32 -15.26 6.53
CA PHE A 94 19.37 -15.00 7.61
C PHE A 94 18.98 -13.51 7.66
N ALA A 95 17.89 -13.22 8.35
CA ALA A 95 17.48 -11.87 8.72
C ALA A 95 17.26 -11.78 10.23
N LEU A 96 17.44 -10.58 10.80
CA LEU A 96 17.23 -10.27 12.20
C LEU A 96 16.24 -9.13 12.38
N GLN A 97 15.33 -9.28 13.38
CA GLN A 97 14.42 -8.23 13.81
C GLN A 97 14.34 -8.21 15.33
N ALA A 98 14.64 -7.07 15.94
CA ALA A 98 14.41 -6.86 17.36
C ALA A 98 12.89 -6.86 17.66
N LEU A 99 12.46 -7.69 18.60
CA LEU A 99 11.09 -7.70 19.12
C LEU A 99 10.98 -6.90 20.43
N ALA A 100 12.00 -7.03 21.28
CA ALA A 100 12.15 -6.33 22.55
C ALA A 100 13.64 -6.18 22.85
N GLU A 101 13.99 -5.57 23.99
CA GLU A 101 15.38 -5.29 24.39
C GLU A 101 16.29 -6.54 24.35
N ASP A 102 15.76 -7.69 24.81
CA ASP A 102 16.50 -8.95 24.87
C ASP A 102 15.86 -10.08 24.05
N GLN A 103 15.15 -9.71 22.98
CA GLN A 103 14.48 -10.68 22.11
C GLN A 103 14.64 -10.33 20.63
N TRP A 104 15.14 -11.28 19.88
CA TRP A 104 15.36 -11.15 18.45
C TRP A 104 14.67 -12.27 17.68
N LEU A 105 13.90 -11.89 16.68
CA LEU A 105 13.38 -12.81 15.68
C LEU A 105 14.45 -13.06 14.64
N VAL A 106 14.65 -14.32 14.29
CA VAL A 106 15.60 -14.76 13.28
C VAL A 106 14.84 -15.55 12.22
N ALA A 107 14.90 -15.10 10.98
CA ALA A 107 14.48 -15.91 9.83
C ALA A 107 15.75 -16.44 9.15
N ALA A 108 15.79 -17.72 8.84
CA ALA A 108 16.92 -18.35 8.17
C ALA A 108 16.42 -19.37 7.14
N TYR A 109 17.10 -19.45 6.01
CA TYR A 109 16.87 -20.51 5.03
C TYR A 109 17.86 -21.65 5.31
N ASP A 110 17.33 -22.84 5.54
CA ASP A 110 18.09 -24.07 5.71
C ASP A 110 18.03 -24.88 4.42
N GLU A 111 19.16 -24.98 3.72
CA GLU A 111 19.24 -25.66 2.44
C GLU A 111 19.07 -27.19 2.56
N ASP A 112 19.50 -27.79 3.66
CA ASP A 112 19.41 -29.24 3.87
C ASP A 112 17.95 -29.71 3.99
N SER A 113 17.10 -28.90 4.64
CA SER A 113 15.67 -29.19 4.76
C SER A 113 14.82 -28.50 3.68
N ALA A 114 15.39 -27.57 2.91
CA ALA A 114 14.70 -26.68 1.99
C ALA A 114 13.56 -25.90 2.66
N GLU A 115 13.81 -25.36 3.84
CA GLU A 115 12.83 -24.66 4.67
C GLU A 115 13.27 -23.26 5.04
N LEU A 116 12.32 -22.35 5.00
CA LEU A 116 12.42 -21.05 5.66
C LEU A 116 12.00 -21.24 7.12
N GLN A 117 12.95 -21.06 8.03
CA GLN A 117 12.77 -21.29 9.46
C GLN A 117 12.69 -19.98 10.22
N LEU A 118 11.79 -19.92 11.20
CA LEU A 118 11.64 -18.82 12.13
C LEU A 118 12.06 -19.25 13.54
N ARG A 119 12.89 -18.46 14.18
CA ARG A 119 13.44 -18.74 15.50
C ARG A 119 13.38 -17.50 16.38
N LEU A 120 13.37 -17.69 17.69
CA LEU A 120 13.52 -16.64 18.69
C LEU A 120 14.88 -16.81 19.39
N LEU A 121 15.70 -15.78 19.34
CA LEU A 121 16.93 -15.64 20.09
C LEU A 121 16.65 -14.76 21.30
N ASP A 122 16.81 -15.31 22.49
CA ASP A 122 16.60 -14.62 23.78
C ASP A 122 17.61 -15.08 24.82
N THR A 123 17.46 -14.68 26.08
CA THR A 123 18.25 -15.17 27.19
C THR A 123 17.44 -15.93 28.21
N ASP A 124 18.03 -16.95 28.80
CA ASP A 124 17.51 -17.62 29.98
C ASP A 124 18.55 -17.49 31.12
N GLN A 125 18.19 -16.77 32.19
CA GLN A 125 19.09 -16.44 33.29
C GLN A 125 20.43 -15.78 32.83
N GLY A 126 20.36 -14.95 31.76
CA GLY A 126 21.52 -14.28 31.17
C GLY A 126 22.35 -15.15 30.22
N VAL A 127 21.91 -16.38 29.92
CA VAL A 127 22.58 -17.25 28.94
C VAL A 127 21.79 -17.19 27.61
N PRO A 128 22.46 -16.88 26.47
CA PRO A 128 21.83 -16.89 25.16
C PRO A 128 21.22 -18.25 24.82
N ARG A 129 20.03 -18.24 24.26
CA ARG A 129 19.36 -19.42 23.70
C ARG A 129 18.62 -19.09 22.44
N ILE A 130 18.50 -20.07 21.53
CA ILE A 130 17.70 -19.96 20.32
C ILE A 130 16.59 -21.02 20.34
N ARG A 131 15.37 -20.60 20.09
CA ARG A 131 14.18 -21.47 20.09
C ARG A 131 13.56 -21.52 18.72
N TYR A 132 13.20 -22.70 18.29
CA TYR A 132 12.42 -22.90 17.08
C TYR A 132 10.99 -22.37 17.30
N LEU A 133 10.45 -21.65 16.31
CA LEU A 133 9.10 -21.10 16.33
C LEU A 133 8.23 -21.73 15.23
N ALA A 134 8.72 -21.74 13.99
CA ALA A 134 7.99 -22.27 12.83
C ALA A 134 8.97 -22.57 11.68
N ALA A 135 8.53 -23.40 10.74
CA ALA A 135 9.17 -23.51 9.44
C ALA A 135 8.12 -23.67 8.34
N MET A 136 8.54 -23.32 7.13
CA MET A 136 7.76 -23.43 5.92
C MET A 136 8.64 -23.96 4.79
N PRO A 137 8.22 -25.03 4.06
CA PRO A 137 8.97 -25.52 2.90
C PRO A 137 8.95 -24.47 1.78
N THR A 138 10.07 -24.35 1.07
CA THR A 138 10.21 -23.45 -0.07
C THR A 138 10.41 -24.26 -1.35
N SER A 139 10.00 -23.70 -2.49
CA SER A 139 10.14 -24.34 -3.81
C SER A 139 11.52 -24.12 -4.44
N ALA A 140 12.28 -23.14 -3.95
CA ALA A 140 13.60 -22.77 -4.43
C ALA A 140 14.47 -22.19 -3.31
N PRO A 141 15.81 -22.23 -3.45
CA PRO A 141 16.74 -21.61 -2.50
C PRO A 141 16.47 -20.12 -2.30
N GLN A 142 16.47 -19.65 -1.05
CA GLN A 142 16.26 -18.25 -0.70
C GLN A 142 17.59 -17.52 -0.67
N VAL A 143 17.77 -16.53 -1.54
CA VAL A 143 19.02 -15.77 -1.69
C VAL A 143 19.02 -14.45 -0.93
N ALA A 144 17.85 -13.91 -0.59
CA ALA A 144 17.74 -12.69 0.22
C ALA A 144 16.58 -12.79 1.20
N LEU A 145 16.85 -12.42 2.45
CA LEU A 145 15.87 -12.35 3.53
C LEU A 145 16.01 -11.00 4.23
N CYS A 146 14.90 -10.31 4.46
CA CYS A 146 14.88 -9.08 5.24
C CYS A 146 13.56 -8.86 5.95
N PHE A 147 13.63 -8.35 7.17
CA PHE A 147 12.46 -8.00 7.96
C PHE A 147 12.09 -6.53 7.81
N SER A 148 10.81 -6.26 7.94
CA SER A 148 10.22 -4.94 8.11
C SER A 148 9.29 -4.94 9.32
N ARG A 149 9.22 -3.80 10.02
CA ARG A 149 8.20 -3.57 11.04
C ARG A 149 7.22 -2.53 10.55
N GLN A 150 6.00 -2.97 10.24
CA GLN A 150 4.92 -2.11 9.80
C GLN A 150 3.84 -2.07 10.87
N ALA A 151 3.63 -0.91 11.47
CA ALA A 151 2.81 -0.75 12.66
C ALA A 151 3.24 -1.74 13.77
N GLU A 152 2.36 -2.62 14.21
CA GLU A 152 2.67 -3.63 15.24
C GLU A 152 3.04 -5.00 14.66
N ARG A 153 3.08 -5.15 13.32
CA ARG A 153 3.36 -6.43 12.65
C ARG A 153 4.80 -6.52 12.16
N THR A 154 5.29 -7.74 12.15
CA THR A 154 6.58 -8.07 11.56
C THR A 154 6.35 -8.73 10.20
N HIS A 155 6.86 -8.10 9.16
CA HIS A 155 6.86 -8.61 7.80
C HIS A 155 8.22 -9.20 7.47
N LEU A 156 8.23 -10.29 6.70
CA LEU A 156 9.42 -10.94 6.16
C LEU A 156 9.33 -10.96 4.64
N PHE A 157 10.32 -10.38 4.00
CA PHE A 157 10.55 -10.52 2.56
C PHE A 157 11.54 -11.65 2.35
N ALA A 158 11.15 -12.65 1.58
CA ALA A 158 11.99 -13.78 1.18
C ALA A 158 12.04 -13.82 -0.35
N ILE A 159 13.25 -13.75 -0.93
CA ILE A 159 13.46 -13.72 -2.37
C ILE A 159 14.30 -14.93 -2.75
N ASP A 160 13.82 -15.72 -3.70
CA ASP A 160 14.49 -16.91 -4.16
C ASP A 160 15.50 -16.63 -5.31
N GLU A 161 16.25 -17.65 -5.71
CA GLU A 161 17.28 -17.57 -6.75
C GLU A 161 16.74 -17.19 -8.13
N SER A 162 15.44 -17.42 -8.40
CA SER A 162 14.78 -16.99 -9.64
C SER A 162 14.39 -15.52 -9.62
N GLY A 163 14.51 -14.85 -8.47
CA GLY A 163 14.07 -13.48 -8.23
C GLY A 163 12.58 -13.35 -7.95
N LEU A 164 11.91 -14.47 -7.65
CA LEU A 164 10.57 -14.44 -7.10
C LEU A 164 10.66 -14.14 -5.60
N GLY A 165 10.17 -12.98 -5.20
CA GLY A 165 10.01 -12.58 -3.83
C GLY A 165 8.61 -12.88 -3.31
N GLN A 166 8.50 -13.14 -2.01
CA GLN A 166 7.24 -13.25 -1.31
C GLN A 166 7.31 -12.45 -0.02
N GLU A 167 6.30 -11.62 0.21
CA GLU A 167 6.08 -10.95 1.47
C GLU A 167 5.19 -11.81 2.36
N TYR A 168 5.61 -11.99 3.62
CA TYR A 168 4.86 -12.69 4.66
C TYR A 168 4.67 -11.79 5.87
N VAL A 169 3.52 -11.85 6.53
CA VAL A 169 3.41 -11.46 7.95
C VAL A 169 3.76 -12.67 8.79
N VAL A 170 4.73 -12.51 9.70
CA VAL A 170 5.09 -13.54 10.67
C VAL A 170 4.54 -13.15 12.03
N HIS A 171 3.71 -14.00 12.60
CA HIS A 171 2.97 -13.68 13.82
C HIS A 171 2.67 -14.91 14.68
N PRO A 172 2.51 -14.73 16.00
CA PRO A 172 2.02 -15.81 16.84
C PRO A 172 0.52 -16.05 16.58
N ARG A 173 0.15 -17.33 16.48
CA ARG A 173 -1.24 -17.77 16.44
C ARG A 173 -1.43 -18.96 17.38
N GLU A 174 -2.30 -18.81 18.37
CA GLU A 174 -2.49 -19.80 19.43
C GLU A 174 -1.18 -20.17 20.15
N GLN A 175 -0.60 -21.35 19.85
CA GLN A 175 0.64 -21.85 20.49
C GLN A 175 1.81 -21.95 19.50
N ALA A 176 1.63 -21.54 18.24
CA ALA A 176 2.63 -21.60 17.18
C ALA A 176 2.82 -20.23 16.51
N TRP A 177 3.89 -20.09 15.77
CA TRP A 177 4.07 -18.97 14.85
C TRP A 177 3.70 -19.40 13.42
N GLU A 178 3.19 -18.47 12.65
CA GLU A 178 2.77 -18.71 11.27
C GLU A 178 3.38 -17.70 10.30
N PHE A 179 3.52 -18.14 9.04
CA PHE A 179 3.82 -17.30 7.89
C PHE A 179 2.53 -17.11 7.10
N THR A 180 1.98 -15.91 7.12
CA THR A 180 0.82 -15.57 6.29
C THR A 180 1.28 -14.79 5.08
N GLY A 181 1.09 -15.36 3.87
CA GLY A 181 1.48 -14.72 2.61
C GLY A 181 0.64 -13.46 2.36
N VAL A 182 1.31 -12.37 1.95
CA VAL A 182 0.67 -11.10 1.61
C VAL A 182 0.68 -10.90 0.10
N ARG A 183 1.86 -10.72 -0.51
CA ARG A 183 1.98 -10.48 -1.96
C ARG A 183 3.24 -11.10 -2.54
N PRO A 184 3.21 -11.54 -3.82
CA PRO A 184 4.41 -11.84 -4.57
C PRO A 184 5.09 -10.56 -5.07
N LEU A 185 6.42 -10.63 -5.22
CA LEU A 185 7.26 -9.59 -5.79
C LEU A 185 8.14 -10.20 -6.89
N TYR A 186 8.36 -9.50 -7.99
CA TYR A 186 9.08 -10.06 -9.14
C TYR A 186 10.29 -9.21 -9.48
N PHE A 187 11.51 -9.72 -9.23
CA PHE A 187 12.77 -9.00 -9.49
C PHE A 187 13.51 -9.54 -10.73
N GLY A 188 13.37 -10.81 -11.04
CA GLY A 188 14.22 -11.54 -11.98
C GLY A 188 15.49 -12.06 -11.30
N GLU A 189 16.27 -12.85 -12.03
CA GLU A 189 17.45 -13.53 -11.52
C GLU A 189 18.51 -12.57 -10.93
N GLN A 190 19.46 -13.11 -10.18
CA GLN A 190 20.64 -12.45 -9.63
C GLN A 190 20.36 -11.45 -8.50
N VAL A 191 19.24 -11.55 -7.79
CA VAL A 191 19.11 -10.87 -6.51
C VAL A 191 20.17 -11.41 -5.53
N SER A 192 20.85 -10.51 -4.82
CA SER A 192 21.92 -10.90 -3.87
C SER A 192 21.56 -10.62 -2.42
N SER A 193 20.78 -9.58 -2.17
CA SER A 193 20.40 -9.19 -0.80
C SER A 193 19.29 -8.17 -0.79
N CYS A 194 18.66 -7.98 0.38
CA CYS A 194 17.67 -6.93 0.61
C CYS A 194 17.86 -6.28 1.99
N ALA A 195 17.29 -5.09 2.16
CA ALA A 195 17.16 -4.37 3.41
C ALA A 195 15.89 -3.53 3.41
N VAL A 196 15.31 -3.29 4.58
CA VAL A 196 14.12 -2.42 4.69
C VAL A 196 14.43 -1.26 5.63
N ASP A 197 14.15 -0.06 5.17
CA ASP A 197 14.10 1.12 6.02
C ASP A 197 12.67 1.36 6.49
N ASP A 198 12.37 0.93 7.71
CA ASP A 198 11.03 1.06 8.30
C ASP A 198 10.59 2.52 8.50
N ARG A 199 11.53 3.50 8.49
CA ARG A 199 11.21 4.92 8.65
C ARG A 199 10.64 5.52 7.39
N SER A 200 11.22 5.18 6.24
CA SER A 200 10.73 5.62 4.92
C SER A 200 9.75 4.62 4.30
N GLY A 201 9.57 3.43 4.90
CA GLY A 201 8.74 2.36 4.35
C GLY A 201 9.29 1.80 3.03
N LYS A 202 10.62 1.87 2.79
CA LYS A 202 11.22 1.41 1.55
C LYS A 202 11.94 0.08 1.70
N LEU A 203 11.62 -0.85 0.80
CA LEU A 203 12.36 -2.08 0.57
C LEU A 203 13.44 -1.81 -0.49
N LEU A 204 14.68 -2.10 -0.14
CA LEU A 204 15.85 -1.98 -0.99
C LEU A 204 16.32 -3.37 -1.40
N VAL A 205 16.56 -3.59 -2.70
CA VAL A 205 16.97 -4.89 -3.25
C VAL A 205 18.18 -4.71 -4.14
N ALA A 206 19.28 -5.38 -3.79
CA ALA A 206 20.46 -5.43 -4.62
C ALA A 206 20.33 -6.52 -5.67
N GLN A 207 20.50 -6.13 -6.94
CA GLN A 207 20.39 -7.02 -8.09
C GLN A 207 21.57 -6.79 -9.05
N PRO A 208 22.71 -7.47 -8.85
CA PRO A 208 23.83 -7.38 -9.77
C PRO A 208 23.46 -7.88 -11.20
N PRO A 209 23.95 -7.26 -12.27
CA PRO A 209 24.68 -5.99 -12.32
C PRO A 209 23.75 -4.78 -12.49
N LEU A 210 22.45 -4.89 -12.22
CA LEU A 210 21.44 -3.88 -12.56
C LEU A 210 21.40 -2.70 -11.59
N GLY A 211 21.81 -2.89 -10.33
CA GLY A 211 21.84 -1.81 -9.33
C GLY A 211 21.09 -2.17 -8.05
N ILE A 212 20.71 -1.15 -7.31
CA ILE A 212 19.85 -1.27 -6.12
C ILE A 212 18.50 -0.66 -6.46
N TRP A 213 17.45 -1.45 -6.29
CA TRP A 213 16.07 -1.02 -6.45
C TRP A 213 15.49 -0.56 -5.12
N SER A 214 14.61 0.43 -5.19
CA SER A 214 13.77 0.90 -4.09
C SER A 214 12.30 0.74 -4.45
N LEU A 215 11.51 0.16 -3.57
CA LEU A 215 10.06 0.04 -3.73
C LEU A 215 9.37 0.15 -2.36
N ASN A 216 8.06 0.36 -2.35
CA ASN A 216 7.31 0.43 -1.10
C ASN A 216 7.25 -0.94 -0.41
N ALA A 217 7.61 -0.96 0.87
CA ALA A 217 7.52 -2.15 1.72
C ALA A 217 6.07 -2.43 2.16
N ASP A 218 5.21 -1.41 2.26
CA ASP A 218 3.78 -1.57 2.56
C ASP A 218 3.05 -2.11 1.32
N ALA A 219 2.33 -3.22 1.47
CA ALA A 219 1.62 -3.90 0.38
C ALA A 219 0.47 -3.08 -0.21
N GLU A 220 -0.08 -2.14 0.56
CA GLU A 220 -1.16 -1.27 0.15
C GLU A 220 -0.68 0.04 -0.53
N MET A 221 0.63 0.26 -0.58
CA MET A 221 1.22 1.37 -1.32
C MET A 221 1.60 0.94 -2.74
N ASP A 222 1.77 1.92 -3.63
CA ASP A 222 2.23 1.69 -4.99
C ASP A 222 3.49 0.83 -5.04
N GLU A 223 3.50 -0.15 -5.98
CA GLU A 223 4.67 -0.98 -6.25
C GLU A 223 5.70 -0.27 -7.15
N GLU A 224 5.64 1.05 -7.24
CA GLU A 224 6.56 1.80 -8.08
C GLU A 224 8.01 1.45 -7.71
N ARG A 225 8.73 0.96 -8.71
CA ARG A 225 10.12 0.54 -8.55
C ARG A 225 11.03 1.64 -9.06
N GLU A 226 11.80 2.22 -8.17
CA GLU A 226 12.77 3.25 -8.46
C GLU A 226 14.19 2.70 -8.43
N VAL A 227 15.09 3.33 -9.18
CA VAL A 227 16.52 3.04 -9.09
C VAL A 227 17.10 3.83 -7.92
N PHE A 228 17.43 3.17 -6.82
CA PHE A 228 18.13 3.78 -5.70
C PHE A 228 19.59 4.07 -6.03
N ALA A 229 20.31 3.11 -6.63
CA ALA A 229 21.66 3.28 -7.11
C ALA A 229 21.84 2.55 -8.44
N ALA A 230 22.28 3.27 -9.46
CA ALA A 230 22.57 2.72 -10.78
C ALA A 230 23.93 2.01 -10.82
N PRO A 231 24.19 1.12 -11.79
CA PRO A 231 25.49 0.44 -11.92
C PRO A 231 26.67 1.40 -12.04
N ALA A 232 26.48 2.56 -12.64
CA ALA A 232 27.50 3.60 -12.76
C ALA A 232 27.93 4.19 -11.41
N ASP A 233 27.02 4.17 -10.42
CA ASP A 233 27.28 4.67 -9.07
C ASP A 233 27.99 3.65 -8.22
N LEU A 234 27.88 2.36 -8.55
CA LEU A 234 28.40 1.24 -7.78
C LEU A 234 29.84 0.87 -8.15
N ASP A 235 30.38 1.43 -9.24
CA ASP A 235 31.78 1.30 -9.69
C ASP A 235 32.25 -0.17 -9.80
N GLY A 236 31.31 -1.11 -9.87
CA GLY A 236 31.56 -2.53 -9.87
C GLY A 236 30.49 -3.31 -10.63
N LYS A 237 30.85 -4.52 -11.01
CA LYS A 237 29.95 -5.45 -11.68
C LYS A 237 29.42 -6.51 -10.74
N ALA A 238 30.17 -6.81 -9.70
CA ALA A 238 29.78 -7.71 -8.64
C ALA A 238 29.59 -6.91 -7.35
N PHE A 239 28.39 -6.94 -6.82
CA PHE A 239 28.05 -6.39 -5.51
C PHE A 239 27.06 -7.37 -4.84
N GLY A 240 27.04 -7.36 -3.50
CA GLY A 240 26.38 -8.43 -2.78
C GLY A 240 25.62 -7.98 -1.54
N GLY A 241 26.23 -8.09 -0.39
CA GLY A 241 25.58 -7.88 0.90
C GLY A 241 25.13 -6.44 1.12
N LEU A 242 23.85 -6.25 1.44
CA LEU A 242 23.30 -5.00 1.96
C LEU A 242 23.18 -5.07 3.48
N TRP A 243 23.54 -3.98 4.13
CA TRP A 243 23.31 -3.76 5.55
C TRP A 243 22.79 -2.35 5.79
N LEU A 244 21.62 -2.22 6.39
CA LEU A 244 21.11 -0.94 6.84
C LEU A 244 21.45 -0.74 8.32
N ASP A 245 22.31 0.24 8.61
CA ASP A 245 22.50 0.74 9.96
C ASP A 245 21.33 1.64 10.34
N ARG A 246 20.39 1.08 11.07
CA ARG A 246 19.15 1.77 11.48
C ARG A 246 19.41 3.00 12.37
N ALA A 247 20.54 3.03 13.09
CA ALA A 247 20.87 4.14 13.97
C ALA A 247 21.32 5.38 13.19
N SER A 248 22.14 5.19 12.15
CA SER A 248 22.68 6.28 11.34
C SER A 248 21.88 6.55 10.05
N GLY A 249 21.05 5.58 9.59
CA GLY A 249 20.40 5.63 8.29
C GLY A 249 21.36 5.43 7.12
N ASN A 250 22.51 4.82 7.35
CA ASN A 250 23.45 4.49 6.30
C ASN A 250 23.21 3.07 5.78
N LEU A 251 23.06 2.97 4.48
CA LEU A 251 23.03 1.70 3.76
C LEU A 251 24.44 1.35 3.32
N TRP A 252 24.92 0.18 3.71
CA TRP A 252 26.22 -0.36 3.34
C TRP A 252 26.06 -1.44 2.29
N LEU A 253 26.93 -1.42 1.29
CA LEU A 253 26.95 -2.39 0.19
C LEU A 253 28.37 -2.93 0.02
N THR A 254 28.51 -4.24 -0.08
CA THR A 254 29.77 -4.87 -0.51
C THR A 254 29.87 -4.89 -2.02
N ALA A 255 31.00 -4.51 -2.60
CA ALA A 255 31.22 -4.48 -4.05
C ALA A 255 32.68 -4.74 -4.38
N ASP A 256 33.01 -5.90 -4.99
CA ASP A 256 34.38 -6.35 -5.25
C ASP A 256 35.25 -6.26 -3.97
N ASP A 257 36.36 -5.51 -4.02
CA ASP A 257 37.26 -5.25 -2.90
C ASP A 257 36.88 -3.99 -2.06
N LYS A 258 35.61 -3.57 -2.10
CA LYS A 258 35.13 -2.32 -1.51
C LYS A 258 33.89 -2.51 -0.66
N VAL A 259 33.67 -1.53 0.19
CA VAL A 259 32.36 -1.24 0.77
C VAL A 259 31.95 0.16 0.40
N LEU A 260 30.68 0.32 0.03
CA LEU A 260 30.05 1.60 -0.29
C LEU A 260 29.03 1.93 0.79
N ALA A 261 28.98 3.19 1.22
CA ALA A 261 27.99 3.66 2.19
C ALA A 261 27.15 4.77 1.60
N PHE A 262 25.84 4.59 1.58
CA PHE A 262 24.87 5.55 1.08
C PHE A 262 24.05 6.10 2.25
N ASN A 263 23.80 7.40 2.25
CA ASN A 263 22.80 7.96 3.16
C ASN A 263 21.42 7.82 2.54
N ILE A 264 20.58 6.95 3.12
CA ILE A 264 19.24 6.64 2.61
C ILE A 264 18.28 7.83 2.71
N ASN A 265 18.60 8.84 3.56
CA ASN A 265 17.72 9.99 3.80
C ASN A 265 18.06 11.21 2.91
N ALA A 266 18.99 11.09 1.99
CA ALA A 266 19.39 12.18 1.11
C ALA A 266 19.31 11.81 -0.38
N PRO A 267 18.21 11.26 -0.90
CA PRO A 267 18.12 10.85 -2.31
C PRO A 267 18.14 12.04 -3.28
N ALA A 268 17.69 13.23 -2.86
CA ALA A 268 17.58 14.40 -3.73
C ALA A 268 18.89 15.19 -3.93
N GLN A 269 19.96 14.92 -3.18
CA GLN A 269 21.21 15.68 -3.25
C GLN A 269 22.38 14.94 -3.92
N GLY A 270 22.09 13.86 -4.67
CA GLY A 270 23.11 12.96 -5.18
C GLY A 270 23.72 12.21 -3.98
N ALA A 271 23.51 10.91 -3.90
CA ALA A 271 23.92 10.12 -2.73
C ALA A 271 25.34 10.49 -2.35
N GLN A 272 25.52 11.12 -1.18
CA GLN A 272 26.83 11.24 -0.58
C GLN A 272 27.22 9.81 -0.19
N PHE A 273 27.91 9.13 -1.07
CA PHE A 273 28.45 7.83 -0.72
C PHE A 273 29.93 7.97 -0.37
N LYS A 274 30.33 7.23 0.65
CA LYS A 274 31.73 7.02 0.97
C LYS A 274 32.13 5.65 0.49
N ARG A 275 33.37 5.58 -0.01
CA ARG A 275 33.99 4.35 -0.50
C ARG A 275 35.15 4.00 0.42
N ALA A 276 35.22 2.76 0.85
CA ALA A 276 36.42 2.21 1.49
C ALA A 276 36.91 1.01 0.68
N LEU A 277 38.16 1.04 0.24
CA LEU A 277 38.85 -0.13 -0.29
C LEU A 277 39.31 -0.98 0.89
N LEU A 278 39.04 -2.28 0.85
CA LEU A 278 39.50 -3.24 1.80
C LEU A 278 40.65 -4.08 1.19
N ASN A 279 41.43 -4.72 2.05
CA ASN A 279 42.42 -5.68 1.60
C ASN A 279 41.86 -7.10 1.39
N MET A 280 40.52 -7.20 1.23
CA MET A 280 39.78 -8.42 1.05
C MET A 280 38.59 -8.17 0.11
N GLU A 281 37.97 -9.20 -0.42
CA GLU A 281 36.70 -9.16 -1.13
C GLU A 281 35.57 -9.49 -0.14
N PRO A 282 34.85 -8.49 0.41
CA PRO A 282 33.82 -8.73 1.41
C PRO A 282 32.52 -9.20 0.76
N VAL A 283 31.91 -10.24 1.30
CA VAL A 283 30.55 -10.67 0.96
C VAL A 283 29.52 -10.17 1.96
N SER A 284 29.98 -9.86 3.18
CA SER A 284 29.16 -9.25 4.24
C SER A 284 29.93 -8.17 4.94
N ALA A 285 29.31 -7.01 5.14
CA ALA A 285 29.90 -5.89 5.88
C ALA A 285 28.82 -5.17 6.68
N VAL A 286 29.08 -4.93 7.96
CA VAL A 286 28.15 -4.31 8.90
C VAL A 286 28.85 -3.28 9.76
N THR A 287 28.12 -2.31 10.26
CA THR A 287 28.64 -1.35 11.25
C THR A 287 28.23 -1.75 12.65
N TYR A 288 29.18 -1.65 13.57
CA TYR A 288 28.95 -1.92 14.97
C TYR A 288 29.87 -1.08 15.85
N HIS A 289 29.32 -0.36 16.81
CA HIS A 289 30.05 0.56 17.70
C HIS A 289 31.04 1.50 16.98
N GLY A 290 30.63 2.04 15.83
CA GLY A 290 31.43 2.98 15.05
C GLY A 290 32.58 2.35 14.25
N GLN A 291 32.67 1.03 14.19
CA GLN A 291 33.62 0.28 13.37
C GLN A 291 32.89 -0.46 12.24
N LEU A 292 33.56 -0.70 11.13
CA LEU A 292 33.14 -1.60 10.08
C LEU A 292 33.67 -2.99 10.36
N LEU A 293 32.77 -3.96 10.39
CA LEU A 293 33.10 -5.39 10.44
C LEU A 293 32.87 -5.97 9.04
N ALA A 294 33.83 -6.67 8.49
CA ALA A 294 33.76 -7.28 7.19
C ALA A 294 34.14 -8.76 7.21
N LEU A 295 33.49 -9.53 6.35
CA LEU A 295 33.67 -10.97 6.23
C LEU A 295 33.78 -11.32 4.73
N ALA A 296 34.83 -12.10 4.37
CA ALA A 296 34.92 -12.73 3.05
C ALA A 296 34.06 -13.99 2.98
N GLU A 297 33.85 -14.51 1.80
CA GLU A 297 33.13 -15.76 1.59
C GLU A 297 33.83 -16.92 2.30
N GLU A 298 33.07 -17.79 2.95
CA GLU A 298 33.57 -18.93 3.72
C GLU A 298 34.76 -18.60 4.64
N SER A 299 34.75 -17.43 5.28
CA SER A 299 35.84 -17.00 6.13
C SER A 299 35.70 -17.51 7.57
N ASP A 300 36.84 -17.88 8.15
CA ASP A 300 36.98 -18.16 9.57
C ASP A 300 37.43 -16.92 10.40
N ARG A 301 37.38 -15.74 9.80
CA ARG A 301 37.82 -14.47 10.41
C ARG A 301 36.91 -13.32 10.06
N VAL A 302 36.59 -12.50 11.05
CA VAL A 302 35.98 -11.18 10.89
C VAL A 302 37.06 -10.12 10.99
N GLN A 303 37.17 -9.26 10.01
CA GLN A 303 38.08 -8.13 10.00
C GLN A 303 37.39 -6.86 10.46
N ARG A 304 38.04 -6.09 11.34
CA ARG A 304 37.56 -4.80 11.84
C ARG A 304 38.33 -3.65 11.20
N TYR A 305 37.61 -2.66 10.71
CA TYR A 305 38.19 -1.49 10.08
C TYR A 305 37.73 -0.22 10.77
N GLN A 306 38.65 0.74 10.88
CA GLN A 306 38.31 2.12 11.21
C GLN A 306 37.93 2.83 9.90
N VAL A 307 36.70 3.19 9.76
CA VAL A 307 36.19 3.92 8.59
C VAL A 307 35.55 5.23 9.04
N GLU A 308 35.69 6.24 8.22
CA GLU A 308 34.96 7.47 8.47
C GLU A 308 33.48 7.25 8.07
N LEU A 309 32.62 7.14 9.06
CA LEU A 309 31.21 6.95 8.84
C LEU A 309 30.59 8.22 8.24
N PRO A 310 29.66 8.10 7.26
CA PRO A 310 28.86 9.23 6.85
C PRO A 310 28.13 9.79 8.07
N GLN A 311 28.25 11.10 8.30
CA GLN A 311 27.51 11.74 9.39
C GLN A 311 26.03 11.76 9.02
N PRO A 312 25.13 11.49 9.96
CA PRO A 312 23.71 11.72 9.75
C PRO A 312 23.51 13.18 9.34
N ALA A 313 22.72 13.45 8.31
CA ALA A 313 22.35 14.82 7.99
C ALA A 313 21.65 15.43 9.20
N ALA A 314 21.95 16.69 9.52
CA ALA A 314 21.34 17.38 10.68
C ALA A 314 19.80 17.38 10.62
N GLU A 315 19.24 17.30 9.43
CA GLU A 315 17.79 17.20 9.17
C GLU A 315 17.18 15.85 9.53
N MET A 316 17.98 14.79 9.75
CA MET A 316 17.48 13.47 10.15
C MET A 316 16.74 13.46 11.50
N GLN A 317 17.01 14.42 12.38
CA GLN A 317 16.29 14.53 13.65
C GLN A 317 14.84 15.04 13.47
N ALA A 318 14.52 15.58 12.29
CA ALA A 318 13.21 16.13 11.97
C ALA A 318 12.37 15.22 11.06
N PHE A 319 12.89 14.08 10.57
CA PHE A 319 12.07 13.14 9.83
C PHE A 319 11.07 12.48 10.79
N ARG A 320 9.96 13.18 10.98
CA ARG A 320 8.74 12.50 11.41
C ARG A 320 8.33 11.64 10.23
N GLY A 321 8.38 10.33 10.41
CA GLY A 321 7.74 9.41 9.45
C GLY A 321 6.35 9.91 9.10
N PRO A 322 5.73 9.43 8.00
CA PRO A 322 4.37 9.79 7.67
C PRO A 322 3.54 9.70 8.94
N LEU A 323 2.68 10.70 9.18
CA LEU A 323 1.77 10.72 10.34
C LEU A 323 1.18 9.31 10.46
N GLU A 324 1.38 8.68 11.62
CA GLU A 324 0.96 7.29 11.81
C GLU A 324 -0.58 7.28 11.78
N ILE A 325 -1.12 7.02 10.61
CA ILE A 325 -2.57 6.99 10.39
C ILE A 325 -3.12 5.76 11.11
N PRO A 326 -4.07 5.92 12.04
CA PRO A 326 -4.71 4.80 12.72
C PRO A 326 -5.25 3.77 11.74
N ARG A 327 -5.17 2.48 12.12
CA ARG A 327 -5.52 1.38 11.26
C ARG A 327 -6.73 0.63 11.79
N VAL A 328 -7.72 0.36 10.93
CA VAL A 328 -8.93 -0.40 11.22
C VAL A 328 -8.92 -1.67 10.39
N ARG A 329 -9.13 -2.82 11.00
CA ARG A 329 -9.09 -4.11 10.30
C ARG A 329 -10.32 -4.28 9.40
N ALA A 330 -10.11 -4.80 8.19
CA ALA A 330 -11.21 -5.24 7.35
C ALA A 330 -12.05 -6.31 8.07
N SER A 331 -13.37 -6.13 8.09
CA SER A 331 -14.31 -7.08 8.73
C SER A 331 -14.79 -8.16 7.77
N GLY A 332 -14.74 -7.88 6.45
CA GLY A 332 -15.14 -8.78 5.38
C GLY A 332 -14.73 -8.20 4.02
N GLN A 333 -15.00 -8.95 2.97
CA GLN A 333 -14.79 -8.49 1.59
C GLN A 333 -15.78 -9.16 0.65
N THR A 334 -16.05 -8.54 -0.51
CA THR A 334 -16.81 -9.17 -1.58
C THR A 334 -15.94 -10.16 -2.34
N VAL A 335 -16.58 -11.10 -3.04
CA VAL A 335 -15.87 -11.79 -4.11
C VAL A 335 -15.39 -10.75 -5.13
N PRO A 336 -14.21 -10.97 -5.75
CA PRO A 336 -13.65 -10.01 -6.69
C PRO A 336 -14.56 -9.72 -7.89
N VAL A 337 -14.45 -8.53 -8.47
CA VAL A 337 -15.06 -8.22 -9.77
C VAL A 337 -14.42 -9.08 -10.87
N GLN A 338 -15.17 -9.36 -11.94
CA GLN A 338 -14.69 -10.25 -13.00
C GLN A 338 -13.65 -9.58 -13.91
N SER A 339 -13.72 -8.27 -14.04
CA SER A 339 -12.81 -7.51 -14.88
C SER A 339 -11.44 -7.35 -14.22
N GLY A 340 -10.37 -7.53 -15.00
CA GLY A 340 -8.99 -7.34 -14.52
C GLY A 340 -8.51 -5.89 -14.60
N GLY A 341 -7.46 -5.58 -13.82
CA GLY A 341 -6.90 -4.24 -13.67
C GLY A 341 -7.85 -3.30 -12.94
N ASP A 342 -7.74 -2.01 -13.16
CA ASP A 342 -8.62 -0.98 -12.60
C ASP A 342 -10.07 -1.18 -13.07
N ALA A 343 -10.92 -1.74 -12.18
CA ALA A 343 -12.25 -2.22 -12.54
C ALA A 343 -13.33 -2.03 -11.47
N ALA A 344 -13.10 -2.39 -10.22
CA ALA A 344 -14.03 -2.04 -9.14
C ALA A 344 -13.95 -0.53 -8.88
N ASP A 345 -15.10 0.11 -8.62
CA ASP A 345 -15.15 1.56 -8.47
C ASP A 345 -15.97 1.97 -7.25
N ASP A 346 -17.28 2.09 -7.37
CA ASP A 346 -18.12 2.71 -6.36
C ASP A 346 -19.15 1.74 -5.79
N PRO A 347 -19.32 1.65 -4.47
CA PRO A 347 -20.36 0.86 -3.84
C PRO A 347 -21.56 1.72 -3.39
N ALA A 348 -22.75 1.11 -3.35
CA ALA A 348 -23.92 1.64 -2.66
C ALA A 348 -24.56 0.58 -1.76
N ILE A 349 -25.12 0.97 -0.61
CA ILE A 349 -25.74 0.05 0.36
C ILE A 349 -27.26 0.21 0.33
N TRP A 350 -27.98 -0.83 -0.10
CA TRP A 350 -29.41 -0.90 0.09
C TRP A 350 -29.73 -1.56 1.45
N VAL A 351 -30.32 -0.78 2.33
CA VAL A 351 -30.77 -1.27 3.64
C VAL A 351 -32.14 -1.90 3.49
N ASN A 352 -32.25 -3.20 3.75
CA ASN A 352 -33.53 -3.88 3.73
C ASN A 352 -34.39 -3.41 4.93
N PRO A 353 -35.55 -2.76 4.68
CA PRO A 353 -36.31 -2.14 5.75
C PRO A 353 -37.01 -3.14 6.69
N VAL A 354 -37.13 -4.41 6.28
CA VAL A 354 -37.79 -5.46 7.05
C VAL A 354 -36.76 -6.36 7.76
N ASN A 355 -35.69 -6.69 7.06
CA ASN A 355 -34.63 -7.55 7.58
C ASN A 355 -33.25 -6.97 7.21
N PRO A 356 -32.66 -6.09 8.04
CA PRO A 356 -31.39 -5.46 7.73
C PRO A 356 -30.24 -6.42 7.44
N SER A 357 -30.26 -7.65 7.97
CA SER A 357 -29.24 -8.67 7.65
C SER A 357 -29.36 -9.23 6.21
N ALA A 358 -30.47 -8.95 5.52
CA ALA A 358 -30.69 -9.27 4.11
C ALA A 358 -30.48 -8.04 3.19
N SER A 359 -29.78 -7.04 3.67
CA SER A 359 -29.37 -5.87 2.87
C SER A 359 -28.39 -6.26 1.77
N LEU A 360 -28.25 -5.40 0.78
CA LEU A 360 -27.42 -5.63 -0.40
C LEU A 360 -26.37 -4.53 -0.55
N ILE A 361 -25.24 -4.91 -1.13
CA ILE A 361 -24.21 -4.00 -1.61
C ILE A 361 -24.27 -4.04 -3.14
N LEU A 362 -24.42 -2.89 -3.76
CA LEU A 362 -24.32 -2.70 -5.20
C LEU A 362 -22.91 -2.16 -5.46
N GLY A 363 -22.12 -2.83 -6.29
CA GLY A 363 -20.75 -2.39 -6.61
C GLY A 363 -20.58 -2.29 -8.13
N THR A 364 -20.02 -1.20 -8.60
CA THR A 364 -19.76 -1.02 -10.03
C THR A 364 -18.48 -1.74 -10.45
N ASP A 365 -18.50 -2.24 -11.68
CA ASP A 365 -17.34 -2.69 -12.45
C ASP A 365 -17.24 -1.76 -13.67
N LYS A 366 -16.27 -0.83 -13.63
CA LYS A 366 -16.10 0.22 -14.68
C LYS A 366 -15.84 -0.35 -16.08
N LYS A 367 -15.76 -1.66 -16.22
CA LYS A 367 -15.56 -2.35 -17.51
C LYS A 367 -16.76 -3.17 -17.96
N SER A 368 -17.66 -3.55 -17.05
CA SER A 368 -18.74 -4.49 -17.37
C SER A 368 -20.14 -4.08 -16.90
N GLY A 369 -20.30 -3.44 -15.74
CA GLY A 369 -21.61 -3.06 -15.25
C GLY A 369 -21.78 -3.05 -13.74
N LEU A 370 -22.88 -3.61 -13.22
CA LEU A 370 -23.23 -3.60 -11.80
C LEU A 370 -23.23 -5.02 -11.23
N ASN A 371 -22.54 -5.20 -10.12
CA ASN A 371 -22.58 -6.39 -9.30
C ASN A 371 -23.43 -6.15 -8.04
N VAL A 372 -24.20 -7.14 -7.64
CA VAL A 372 -25.01 -7.12 -6.42
C VAL A 372 -24.49 -8.19 -5.46
N TYR A 373 -24.13 -7.80 -4.26
CA TYR A 373 -23.58 -8.69 -3.24
C TYR A 373 -24.48 -8.69 -2.00
N ASN A 374 -24.45 -9.79 -1.27
CA ASN A 374 -24.98 -9.82 0.10
C ASN A 374 -23.95 -9.31 1.11
N LEU A 375 -24.34 -9.12 2.37
CA LEU A 375 -23.45 -8.64 3.44
C LEU A 375 -22.31 -9.62 3.82
N LYS A 376 -22.31 -10.84 3.27
CA LYS A 376 -21.22 -11.80 3.41
C LYS A 376 -20.22 -11.70 2.22
N GLY A 377 -20.42 -10.73 1.35
CA GLY A 377 -19.60 -10.50 0.16
C GLY A 377 -19.85 -11.46 -1.01
N ALA A 378 -20.82 -12.38 -0.89
CA ALA A 378 -21.15 -13.30 -1.98
C ALA A 378 -21.93 -12.58 -3.09
N LEU A 379 -21.56 -12.81 -4.36
CA LEU A 379 -22.27 -12.30 -5.51
C LEU A 379 -23.68 -12.92 -5.60
N VAL A 380 -24.69 -12.08 -5.66
CA VAL A 380 -26.11 -12.46 -5.80
C VAL A 380 -26.55 -12.34 -7.25
N GLU A 381 -26.18 -11.25 -7.91
CA GLU A 381 -26.58 -10.94 -9.28
C GLU A 381 -25.56 -10.04 -9.98
N GLN A 382 -25.53 -10.06 -11.29
CA GLN A 382 -24.66 -9.21 -12.12
C GLN A 382 -25.42 -8.70 -13.34
N PHE A 383 -25.25 -7.41 -13.65
CA PHE A 383 -25.83 -6.73 -14.81
C PHE A 383 -24.73 -6.24 -15.75
N ALA A 384 -24.57 -6.92 -16.89
CA ALA A 384 -23.62 -6.52 -17.93
C ALA A 384 -24.26 -5.44 -18.83
N VAL A 385 -24.25 -4.19 -18.37
CA VAL A 385 -24.97 -3.06 -19.01
C VAL A 385 -24.04 -1.96 -19.53
N GLY A 386 -22.75 -2.26 -19.64
CA GLY A 386 -21.73 -1.32 -20.08
C GLY A 386 -20.87 -0.81 -18.93
N ARG A 387 -20.00 0.14 -19.24
CA ARG A 387 -19.03 0.73 -18.29
C ARG A 387 -19.76 1.65 -17.31
N LEU A 388 -19.96 1.17 -16.09
CA LEU A 388 -20.52 1.98 -15.01
C LEU A 388 -19.40 2.54 -14.13
N ASN A 389 -19.50 3.83 -13.75
CA ASN A 389 -18.61 4.46 -12.77
C ASN A 389 -19.30 4.50 -11.40
N ASN A 390 -19.80 5.64 -10.94
CA ASN A 390 -20.43 5.75 -9.64
C ASN A 390 -21.87 5.18 -9.62
N VAL A 391 -22.28 4.72 -8.44
CA VAL A 391 -23.64 4.26 -8.15
C VAL A 391 -24.10 4.80 -6.79
N ASP A 392 -25.32 5.34 -6.74
CA ASP A 392 -25.98 5.70 -5.47
C ASP A 392 -27.46 5.37 -5.54
N LEU A 393 -28.12 5.27 -4.40
CA LEU A 393 -29.51 4.88 -4.30
C LEU A 393 -30.26 5.62 -3.20
N ARG A 394 -31.58 5.78 -3.39
CA ARG A 394 -32.46 6.28 -2.34
C ARG A 394 -33.76 5.46 -2.27
N PRO A 395 -34.31 5.30 -1.05
CA PRO A 395 -35.63 4.70 -0.86
C PRO A 395 -36.72 5.51 -1.59
N ILE A 396 -37.61 4.80 -2.27
CA ILE A 396 -38.80 5.36 -2.93
C ILE A 396 -39.91 4.31 -2.96
N GLN A 397 -41.16 4.76 -2.99
CA GLN A 397 -42.31 3.85 -3.24
C GLN A 397 -42.85 4.12 -4.64
N HIS A 398 -42.58 3.22 -5.58
CA HIS A 398 -43.10 3.30 -6.94
C HIS A 398 -43.34 1.90 -7.52
N GLY A 399 -44.61 1.54 -7.77
CA GLY A 399 -44.97 0.20 -8.20
C GLY A 399 -44.50 -0.86 -7.22
N LYS A 400 -43.72 -1.83 -7.68
CA LYS A 400 -43.13 -2.88 -6.88
C LYS A 400 -41.79 -2.50 -6.20
N PHE A 401 -41.21 -1.35 -6.58
CA PHE A 401 -39.91 -0.92 -6.11
C PHE A 401 -39.99 -0.11 -4.82
N VAL A 402 -39.07 -0.42 -3.90
CA VAL A 402 -38.90 0.26 -2.61
C VAL A 402 -37.65 1.14 -2.59
N ALA A 403 -36.77 1.01 -3.58
CA ALA A 403 -35.62 1.88 -3.81
C ALA A 403 -35.30 1.95 -5.30
N ILE A 404 -34.67 3.06 -5.71
CA ILE A 404 -34.06 3.23 -7.03
C ILE A 404 -32.59 3.53 -6.84
N ALA A 405 -31.75 2.77 -7.56
CA ALA A 405 -30.34 3.06 -7.75
C ALA A 405 -30.14 3.69 -9.14
N ALA A 406 -29.19 4.61 -9.21
CA ALA A 406 -28.74 5.26 -10.42
C ALA A 406 -27.23 5.09 -10.54
N ALA A 407 -26.74 4.80 -11.75
CA ALA A 407 -25.31 4.69 -12.01
C ALA A 407 -24.96 5.40 -13.32
N THR A 408 -23.83 6.13 -13.33
CA THR A 408 -23.30 6.72 -14.57
C THR A 408 -22.84 5.64 -15.52
N ASN A 409 -23.21 5.75 -16.80
CA ASN A 409 -22.82 4.83 -17.85
C ASN A 409 -21.97 5.55 -18.90
N ARG A 410 -20.75 5.05 -19.09
CA ARG A 410 -19.72 5.61 -19.97
C ARG A 410 -19.65 4.91 -21.34
N THR A 411 -20.34 3.77 -21.50
CA THR A 411 -20.44 3.09 -22.81
C THR A 411 -21.40 3.84 -23.73
N ASP A 412 -22.60 4.09 -23.22
CA ASP A 412 -23.59 4.94 -23.86
C ASP A 412 -23.85 6.09 -22.87
N PRO A 413 -23.36 7.32 -23.14
CA PRO A 413 -23.37 8.39 -22.15
C PRO A 413 -24.74 8.66 -21.54
N GLY A 414 -24.86 8.39 -20.23
CA GLY A 414 -26.16 8.48 -19.58
C GLY A 414 -26.18 7.98 -18.14
N VAL A 415 -27.37 7.75 -17.62
CA VAL A 415 -27.62 7.16 -16.31
C VAL A 415 -28.40 5.86 -16.47
N SER A 416 -27.85 4.75 -16.06
CA SER A 416 -28.53 3.46 -15.91
C SER A 416 -29.31 3.46 -14.60
N LEU A 417 -30.59 3.07 -14.64
CA LEU A 417 -31.47 3.00 -13.48
C LEU A 417 -31.73 1.54 -13.09
N PHE A 418 -31.77 1.28 -11.78
CA PHE A 418 -32.08 -0.04 -11.24
C PHE A 418 -33.15 0.11 -10.15
N GLY A 419 -34.18 -0.75 -10.21
CA GLY A 419 -35.22 -0.82 -9.20
C GLY A 419 -34.98 -1.97 -8.24
N ILE A 420 -35.15 -1.74 -6.94
CA ILE A 420 -34.99 -2.75 -5.91
C ILE A 420 -36.36 -3.03 -5.29
N THR A 421 -36.80 -4.31 -5.29
CA THR A 421 -38.07 -4.72 -4.69
C THR A 421 -37.91 -4.88 -3.15
N GLY A 422 -39.02 -4.95 -2.43
CA GLY A 422 -39.01 -5.20 -0.99
C GLY A 422 -38.42 -6.56 -0.60
N GLY A 423 -38.32 -7.50 -1.54
CA GLY A 423 -37.65 -8.80 -1.39
C GLY A 423 -36.13 -8.75 -1.62
N GLY A 424 -35.62 -7.63 -2.16
CA GLY A 424 -34.21 -7.49 -2.51
C GLY A 424 -33.87 -7.93 -3.93
N GLU A 425 -34.88 -8.18 -4.79
CA GLU A 425 -34.63 -8.43 -6.21
C GLU A 425 -34.27 -7.11 -6.89
N VAL A 426 -33.22 -7.10 -7.69
CA VAL A 426 -32.75 -5.92 -8.44
C VAL A 426 -33.15 -6.09 -9.90
N GLU A 427 -33.64 -5.03 -10.54
CA GLU A 427 -34.02 -5.04 -11.95
C GLU A 427 -33.40 -3.83 -12.67
N HIS A 428 -32.79 -4.04 -13.82
CA HIS A 428 -32.33 -2.96 -14.68
C HIS A 428 -33.51 -2.30 -15.42
N LEU A 429 -33.75 -1.03 -15.12
CA LEU A 429 -34.85 -0.24 -15.68
C LEU A 429 -34.49 0.46 -17.00
N GLY A 430 -33.24 0.25 -17.45
CA GLY A 430 -32.71 0.78 -18.70
C GLY A 430 -31.92 2.08 -18.52
N LEU A 431 -31.25 2.46 -19.60
CA LEU A 431 -30.42 3.65 -19.69
C LEU A 431 -31.27 4.90 -20.03
N ARG A 432 -30.87 6.03 -19.49
CA ARG A 432 -31.37 7.38 -19.81
C ARG A 432 -30.22 8.23 -20.30
N ASN A 433 -30.18 8.53 -21.58
CA ASN A 433 -29.10 9.28 -22.22
C ASN A 433 -29.00 10.70 -21.67
N LEU A 434 -27.79 11.19 -21.55
CA LEU A 434 -27.44 12.56 -21.17
C LEU A 434 -26.76 13.28 -22.33
N ASP A 435 -26.90 14.59 -22.34
CA ASP A 435 -26.09 15.50 -23.16
C ASP A 435 -24.81 15.82 -22.36
N MET A 436 -23.95 14.82 -22.24
CA MET A 436 -22.68 14.84 -21.51
C MET A 436 -21.78 13.77 -22.15
N GLU A 437 -20.53 14.10 -22.44
CA GLU A 437 -19.67 13.22 -23.24
C GLU A 437 -19.18 11.99 -22.46
N ASP A 438 -18.74 12.16 -21.22
CA ASP A 438 -18.23 11.09 -20.36
C ASP A 438 -18.78 11.24 -18.92
N PRO A 439 -20.04 10.82 -18.65
CA PRO A 439 -20.63 10.87 -17.32
C PRO A 439 -19.78 10.07 -16.34
N TYR A 440 -19.39 10.70 -15.22
CA TYR A 440 -18.39 10.18 -14.30
C TYR A 440 -18.94 10.01 -12.89
N GLY A 441 -18.79 11.00 -12.00
CA GLY A 441 -19.31 10.97 -10.64
C GLY A 441 -20.85 11.08 -10.58
N LEU A 442 -21.44 10.48 -9.55
CA LEU A 442 -22.89 10.55 -9.33
C LEU A 442 -23.24 10.44 -7.85
N CYS A 443 -24.24 11.22 -7.41
CA CYS A 443 -24.93 11.00 -6.14
C CYS A 443 -26.42 11.32 -6.25
N VAL A 444 -27.24 10.53 -5.54
CA VAL A 444 -28.71 10.62 -5.53
C VAL A 444 -29.15 11.25 -4.22
N TYR A 445 -30.24 12.03 -4.24
CA TYR A 445 -30.84 12.58 -3.02
C TYR A 445 -32.35 12.80 -3.16
N ARG A 446 -33.00 13.03 -2.05
CA ARG A 446 -34.43 13.34 -2.00
C ARG A 446 -34.67 14.81 -1.67
N LYS A 447 -35.55 15.43 -2.46
CA LYS A 447 -36.14 16.73 -2.16
C LYS A 447 -37.65 16.58 -1.92
N GLY A 448 -38.03 16.29 -0.69
CA GLY A 448 -39.40 15.90 -0.39
C GLY A 448 -39.78 14.58 -1.06
N ALA A 449 -40.74 14.61 -1.98
CA ALA A 449 -41.14 13.43 -2.75
C ALA A 449 -40.31 13.21 -4.03
N ASP A 450 -39.56 14.23 -4.46
CA ASP A 450 -38.77 14.18 -5.69
C ASP A 450 -37.47 13.43 -5.47
N LEU A 451 -37.11 12.59 -6.45
CA LEU A 451 -35.82 11.93 -6.53
C LEU A 451 -34.90 12.74 -7.44
N MET A 452 -33.75 13.11 -6.97
CA MET A 452 -32.81 13.98 -7.64
C MET A 452 -31.45 13.31 -7.74
N THR A 453 -30.66 13.65 -8.77
CA THR A 453 -29.27 13.20 -8.89
C THR A 453 -28.37 14.32 -9.41
N TRP A 454 -27.18 14.40 -8.87
CA TRP A 454 -26.06 15.14 -9.44
C TRP A 454 -25.23 14.19 -10.29
N VAL A 455 -24.81 14.64 -11.46
CA VAL A 455 -23.95 13.87 -12.38
C VAL A 455 -22.85 14.80 -12.86
N SER A 456 -21.60 14.39 -12.75
CA SER A 456 -20.40 15.12 -13.20
C SER A 456 -19.76 14.48 -14.43
N ASP A 457 -18.86 15.22 -15.05
CA ASP A 457 -17.90 14.73 -16.05
C ASP A 457 -16.46 15.07 -15.66
N LYS A 458 -15.52 14.65 -16.49
CA LYS A 458 -14.08 14.85 -16.24
C LYS A 458 -13.58 16.30 -16.45
N GLU A 459 -14.38 17.11 -17.12
CA GLU A 459 -14.08 18.53 -17.35
C GLU A 459 -14.66 19.45 -16.25
N GLY A 460 -15.22 18.88 -15.17
CA GLY A 460 -15.79 19.63 -14.05
C GLY A 460 -17.21 20.19 -14.33
N ASN A 461 -17.88 19.73 -15.38
CA ASN A 461 -19.30 20.05 -15.56
C ASN A 461 -20.17 19.16 -14.68
N VAL A 462 -21.06 19.74 -13.90
CA VAL A 462 -21.97 19.02 -13.01
C VAL A 462 -23.41 19.39 -13.31
N GLN A 463 -24.25 18.39 -13.54
CA GLN A 463 -25.66 18.58 -13.84
C GLN A 463 -26.55 18.09 -12.70
N LEU A 464 -27.49 18.93 -12.28
CA LEU A 464 -28.58 18.51 -11.41
C LEU A 464 -29.77 18.03 -12.27
N LEU A 465 -30.16 16.79 -12.03
CA LEU A 465 -31.24 16.13 -12.75
C LEU A 465 -32.33 15.67 -11.76
N GLN A 466 -33.57 15.66 -12.20
CA GLN A 466 -34.68 15.02 -11.50
C GLN A 466 -34.98 13.68 -12.18
N ILE A 467 -35.02 12.61 -11.41
CA ILE A 467 -35.42 11.28 -11.82
C ILE A 467 -36.95 11.20 -11.67
N VAL A 468 -37.67 11.18 -12.78
CA VAL A 468 -39.15 11.30 -12.80
C VAL A 468 -39.76 9.96 -13.20
N PRO A 469 -40.58 9.33 -12.32
CA PRO A 469 -41.30 8.13 -12.67
C PRO A 469 -42.43 8.42 -13.70
N GLY A 470 -42.62 7.50 -14.64
CA GLY A 470 -43.73 7.51 -15.59
C GLY A 470 -44.96 6.75 -15.07
N GLN A 471 -45.80 6.28 -15.99
CA GLN A 471 -47.03 5.54 -15.62
C GLN A 471 -46.81 4.05 -15.33
N GLY A 472 -45.70 3.50 -15.82
CA GLY A 472 -45.31 2.10 -15.60
C GLY A 472 -44.10 1.96 -14.71
N ASP A 473 -43.79 0.74 -14.31
CA ASP A 473 -42.65 0.44 -13.41
C ASP A 473 -41.29 0.80 -14.03
N ILE A 474 -41.17 0.76 -15.37
CA ILE A 474 -39.94 1.00 -16.12
C ILE A 474 -39.88 2.35 -16.84
N ASP A 475 -40.96 3.13 -16.81
CA ASP A 475 -41.04 4.39 -17.53
C ASP A 475 -40.46 5.54 -16.71
N TRP A 476 -39.14 5.68 -16.71
CA TRP A 476 -38.44 6.74 -16.02
C TRP A 476 -37.85 7.75 -16.99
N THR A 477 -37.78 9.01 -16.61
CA THR A 477 -37.18 10.09 -17.40
C THR A 477 -36.28 10.96 -16.54
N LEU A 478 -35.29 11.59 -17.17
CA LEU A 478 -34.43 12.59 -16.51
C LEU A 478 -34.82 14.00 -16.96
N LYS A 479 -34.95 14.92 -16.02
CA LYS A 479 -35.23 16.33 -16.29
C LYS A 479 -34.14 17.21 -15.70
N LYS A 480 -33.38 17.88 -16.54
CA LYS A 480 -32.34 18.83 -16.14
C LYS A 480 -32.92 19.99 -15.35
N ARG A 481 -32.29 20.36 -14.24
CA ARG A 481 -32.73 21.40 -13.32
C ARG A 481 -31.72 22.54 -13.19
N ALA A 482 -30.42 22.23 -13.13
CA ALA A 482 -29.35 23.21 -13.03
C ALA A 482 -28.05 22.65 -13.59
N ASN A 483 -27.08 23.55 -13.75
CA ASN A 483 -25.67 23.22 -14.02
C ASN A 483 -24.78 23.94 -13.01
N LEU A 484 -23.69 23.29 -12.69
CA LEU A 484 -22.57 23.82 -11.95
C LEU A 484 -21.31 23.50 -12.77
N HIS A 485 -20.25 24.28 -12.60
CA HIS A 485 -18.94 24.00 -13.18
C HIS A 485 -17.86 24.33 -12.16
N VAL A 486 -16.89 23.44 -12.02
CA VAL A 486 -15.66 23.62 -11.24
C VAL A 486 -14.44 23.46 -12.15
N SER A 487 -13.23 23.67 -11.61
CA SER A 487 -12.03 23.84 -12.44
C SER A 487 -11.47 22.53 -12.99
N SER A 488 -11.76 21.39 -12.35
CA SER A 488 -11.22 20.09 -12.72
C SER A 488 -12.23 18.95 -12.44
N GLN A 489 -11.78 17.72 -12.56
CA GLN A 489 -12.58 16.51 -12.42
C GLN A 489 -13.26 16.42 -11.04
N VAL A 490 -14.53 16.02 -11.05
CA VAL A 490 -15.33 15.73 -9.85
C VAL A 490 -15.83 14.29 -9.93
N GLU A 491 -15.50 13.49 -8.92
CA GLU A 491 -15.98 12.12 -8.86
C GLU A 491 -16.89 11.88 -7.66
N GLY A 492 -16.36 11.83 -6.47
CA GLY A 492 -17.16 11.56 -5.28
C GLY A 492 -18.11 12.68 -4.93
N CYS A 493 -19.35 12.35 -4.61
CA CYS A 493 -20.28 13.29 -4.02
C CYS A 493 -21.28 12.61 -3.08
N VAL A 494 -21.84 13.38 -2.16
CA VAL A 494 -22.92 12.95 -1.28
C VAL A 494 -23.82 14.13 -0.95
N VAL A 495 -25.11 13.89 -0.82
CA VAL A 495 -26.06 14.93 -0.38
C VAL A 495 -26.64 14.55 0.97
N ASP A 496 -26.59 15.51 1.90
CA ASP A 496 -27.37 15.46 3.12
C ASP A 496 -28.82 15.81 2.81
N ASP A 497 -29.68 14.81 2.79
CA ASP A 497 -31.12 14.95 2.43
C ASP A 497 -31.87 15.88 3.42
N GLU A 498 -31.49 15.90 4.70
CA GLU A 498 -32.14 16.73 5.71
C GLU A 498 -31.70 18.20 5.61
N MET A 499 -30.38 18.42 5.46
CA MET A 499 -29.80 19.76 5.33
C MET A 499 -29.91 20.32 3.92
N GLN A 500 -30.24 19.50 2.91
CA GLN A 500 -30.19 19.86 1.49
C GLN A 500 -28.84 20.45 1.09
N THR A 501 -27.76 19.82 1.57
CA THR A 501 -26.38 20.23 1.34
C THR A 501 -25.66 19.18 0.50
N LEU A 502 -25.09 19.61 -0.61
CA LEU A 502 -24.20 18.79 -1.44
C LEU A 502 -22.76 18.94 -0.94
N PHE A 503 -22.06 17.82 -0.78
CA PHE A 503 -20.62 17.74 -0.69
C PHE A 503 -20.09 17.03 -1.92
N PHE A 504 -18.98 17.50 -2.48
CA PHE A 504 -18.33 16.85 -3.61
C PHE A 504 -16.81 17.03 -3.57
N GLY A 505 -16.11 16.05 -4.11
CA GLY A 505 -14.65 16.02 -4.27
C GLY A 505 -14.25 16.55 -5.64
N GLU A 506 -13.45 17.59 -5.68
CA GLU A 506 -12.63 17.94 -6.84
C GLU A 506 -11.26 17.28 -6.59
N GLU A 507 -10.87 16.32 -7.44
CA GLU A 507 -9.78 15.39 -7.17
C GLU A 507 -8.48 16.06 -6.68
N ASP A 508 -7.97 17.01 -7.46
CA ASP A 508 -6.78 17.81 -7.10
C ASP A 508 -7.08 18.99 -6.17
N GLY A 509 -8.36 19.36 -6.03
CA GLY A 509 -8.79 20.58 -5.34
C GLY A 509 -9.09 20.39 -3.86
N GLY A 510 -9.92 19.40 -3.56
CA GLY A 510 -10.40 19.13 -2.22
C GLY A 510 -11.92 18.98 -2.09
N ILE A 511 -12.44 19.15 -0.89
CA ILE A 511 -13.87 18.98 -0.58
C ILE A 511 -14.59 20.30 -0.70
N TRP A 512 -15.65 20.31 -1.52
CA TRP A 512 -16.55 21.44 -1.70
C TRP A 512 -17.89 21.19 -1.01
N ARG A 513 -18.53 22.26 -0.58
CA ARG A 513 -19.87 22.28 0.03
C ARG A 513 -20.79 23.26 -0.71
N LEU A 514 -22.04 22.87 -0.94
CA LEU A 514 -23.05 23.71 -1.59
C LEU A 514 -24.40 23.58 -0.90
N ASP A 515 -25.01 24.72 -0.51
CA ASP A 515 -26.43 24.79 -0.15
C ASP A 515 -27.26 24.76 -1.44
N ILE A 516 -27.97 23.65 -1.66
CA ILE A 516 -28.72 23.40 -2.90
C ILE A 516 -29.83 24.41 -3.08
N ALA A 517 -30.53 24.79 -2.01
CA ALA A 517 -31.66 25.73 -2.09
C ALA A 517 -31.18 27.14 -2.43
N ALA A 518 -30.13 27.61 -1.80
CA ALA A 518 -29.53 28.91 -2.06
C ALA A 518 -28.89 28.98 -3.46
N PHE A 519 -28.26 27.90 -3.92
CA PHE A 519 -27.72 27.79 -5.29
C PHE A 519 -28.83 27.89 -6.36
N LEU A 520 -29.92 27.13 -6.20
CA LEU A 520 -31.07 27.20 -7.12
C LEU A 520 -31.77 28.56 -7.10
N ALA A 521 -31.65 29.32 -6.03
CA ALA A 521 -32.12 30.70 -5.94
C ALA A 521 -31.12 31.72 -6.51
N GLY A 522 -29.93 31.30 -6.93
CA GLY A 522 -28.86 32.19 -7.42
C GLY A 522 -28.22 33.05 -6.34
N THR A 523 -28.23 32.60 -5.07
CA THR A 523 -27.73 33.34 -3.90
C THR A 523 -26.51 32.69 -3.24
N ALA A 524 -26.07 31.50 -3.68
CA ALA A 524 -24.88 30.83 -3.20
C ALA A 524 -24.10 30.15 -4.34
N GLU A 525 -22.81 30.07 -4.14
CA GLU A 525 -21.86 29.32 -4.97
C GLU A 525 -21.21 28.23 -4.11
N PRO A 526 -20.56 27.21 -4.71
CA PRO A 526 -19.78 26.22 -3.97
C PRO A 526 -18.69 26.85 -3.11
N GLN A 527 -18.48 26.31 -1.94
CA GLN A 527 -17.45 26.73 -0.99
C GLN A 527 -16.46 25.59 -0.76
N LEU A 528 -15.17 25.81 -1.02
CA LEU A 528 -14.10 24.89 -0.64
C LEU A 528 -13.98 24.87 0.88
N ILE A 529 -14.19 23.70 1.50
CA ILE A 529 -14.18 23.53 2.96
C ILE A 529 -12.93 22.81 3.47
N ALA A 530 -12.32 21.96 2.64
CA ALA A 530 -11.06 21.29 2.96
C ALA A 530 -10.24 21.12 1.66
N PRO A 531 -9.13 21.87 1.50
CA PRO A 531 -8.23 21.68 0.36
C PRO A 531 -7.39 20.42 0.52
N VAL A 532 -6.91 19.87 -0.61
CA VAL A 532 -5.80 18.92 -0.62
C VAL A 532 -4.58 19.60 -0.01
N ASP A 533 -4.03 19.02 1.04
CA ASP A 533 -2.88 19.56 1.79
C ASP A 533 -1.74 18.53 1.95
N GLY A 534 -1.94 17.29 1.49
CA GLY A 534 -0.98 16.20 1.60
C GLY A 534 -0.87 15.58 3.01
N GLU A 535 -1.58 16.14 4.00
CA GLU A 535 -1.59 15.63 5.38
C GLU A 535 -2.95 15.01 5.75
N ARG A 536 -4.03 15.78 5.67
CA ARG A 536 -5.40 15.34 5.96
C ARG A 536 -6.05 14.71 4.74
N LEU A 537 -5.79 15.32 3.58
CA LEU A 537 -6.24 14.86 2.27
C LEU A 537 -5.06 14.86 1.31
N ALA A 538 -4.81 13.72 0.69
CA ALA A 538 -3.87 13.55 -0.41
C ALA A 538 -4.68 13.29 -1.69
N ALA A 539 -4.32 13.95 -2.78
CA ALA A 539 -4.99 13.77 -4.07
C ALA A 539 -4.84 12.30 -4.53
N ASP A 540 -5.88 11.70 -5.08
CA ASP A 540 -7.15 12.33 -5.44
C ASP A 540 -8.17 12.28 -4.29
N VAL A 541 -9.13 13.20 -4.29
CA VAL A 541 -10.28 13.20 -3.37
C VAL A 541 -11.44 12.51 -4.04
N GLU A 542 -11.73 11.29 -3.61
CA GLU A 542 -12.63 10.35 -4.26
C GLU A 542 -13.96 10.17 -3.50
N GLY A 543 -14.47 8.95 -3.40
CA GLY A 543 -15.77 8.62 -2.84
C GLY A 543 -16.10 9.29 -1.51
N MET A 544 -17.38 9.62 -1.31
CA MET A 544 -17.90 10.28 -0.12
C MET A 544 -19.19 9.64 0.37
N GLY A 545 -19.33 9.56 1.69
CA GLY A 545 -20.54 9.07 2.35
C GLY A 545 -20.87 9.81 3.63
N LEU A 546 -22.13 9.78 4.04
CA LEU A 546 -22.59 10.39 5.27
C LEU A 546 -23.05 9.31 6.27
N TYR A 547 -22.31 9.18 7.36
CA TYR A 547 -22.74 8.38 8.50
C TYR A 547 -23.69 9.20 9.38
N HIS A 548 -24.95 8.77 9.47
CA HIS A 548 -25.99 9.45 10.21
C HIS A 548 -26.33 8.72 11.52
N ALA A 549 -25.91 9.27 12.65
CA ALA A 549 -26.23 8.72 13.98
C ALA A 549 -26.62 9.84 14.97
N GLY A 550 -27.55 10.70 14.58
CA GLY A 550 -27.96 11.85 15.38
C GLY A 550 -26.82 12.85 15.52
N ASP A 551 -26.47 13.19 16.78
CA ASP A 551 -25.36 14.14 17.04
C ASP A 551 -23.97 13.59 16.68
N LYS A 552 -23.87 12.27 16.38
CA LYS A 552 -22.64 11.57 16.00
C LYS A 552 -22.61 11.26 14.50
N SER A 553 -22.94 12.27 13.70
CA SER A 553 -22.95 12.15 12.25
C SER A 553 -21.66 12.71 11.66
N TYR A 554 -21.12 12.01 10.64
CA TYR A 554 -19.83 12.32 10.04
C TYR A 554 -19.90 12.28 8.52
N LEU A 555 -19.19 13.17 7.86
CA LEU A 555 -18.82 13.07 6.45
C LEU A 555 -17.54 12.23 6.37
N VAL A 556 -17.58 11.13 5.62
CA VAL A 556 -16.45 10.23 5.35
C VAL A 556 -16.01 10.45 3.92
N VAL A 557 -14.70 10.60 3.70
CA VAL A 557 -14.14 10.96 2.38
C VAL A 557 -12.93 10.09 2.10
N SER A 558 -12.88 9.50 0.92
CA SER A 558 -11.69 8.77 0.44
C SER A 558 -10.58 9.75 0.04
N SER A 559 -9.38 9.50 0.52
CA SER A 559 -8.13 10.19 0.20
C SER A 559 -7.21 9.18 -0.46
N GLN A 560 -7.30 9.06 -1.78
CA GLN A 560 -6.69 7.98 -2.55
C GLN A 560 -5.17 8.03 -2.48
N GLY A 561 -4.54 9.21 -2.61
CA GLY A 561 -3.09 9.33 -2.69
C GLY A 561 -2.31 8.86 -1.46
N ASN A 562 -3.00 8.64 -0.32
CA ASN A 562 -2.40 8.04 0.87
C ASN A 562 -3.17 6.82 1.38
N ASN A 563 -4.13 6.29 0.60
CA ASN A 563 -4.99 5.13 0.92
C ASN A 563 -5.66 5.28 2.30
N SER A 564 -6.25 6.44 2.59
CA SER A 564 -6.92 6.70 3.87
C SER A 564 -8.32 7.25 3.70
N TYR A 565 -9.08 7.25 4.79
CA TYR A 565 -10.44 7.77 4.85
C TYR A 565 -10.48 8.89 5.89
N ALA A 566 -10.75 10.10 5.44
CA ALA A 566 -10.85 11.28 6.27
C ALA A 566 -12.27 11.45 6.82
N LEU A 567 -12.40 11.76 8.11
CA LEU A 567 -13.66 12.07 8.77
C LEU A 567 -13.74 13.56 9.07
N PHE A 568 -14.90 14.12 8.74
CA PHE A 568 -15.27 15.50 9.11
C PHE A 568 -16.58 15.47 9.88
N THR A 569 -16.87 16.55 10.62
CA THR A 569 -18.22 16.78 11.18
C THR A 569 -19.25 16.76 10.04
N ARG A 570 -20.51 16.44 10.34
CA ARG A 570 -21.60 16.31 9.35
C ARG A 570 -21.70 17.49 8.39
N ASP A 571 -21.43 18.70 8.89
CA ASP A 571 -21.46 19.93 8.08
C ASP A 571 -20.15 20.22 7.34
N GLY A 572 -19.14 19.34 7.46
CA GLY A 572 -17.83 19.47 6.84
C GLY A 572 -16.92 20.53 7.47
N SER A 573 -17.35 21.19 8.58
CA SER A 573 -16.63 22.34 9.12
C SER A 573 -15.36 22.00 9.90
N GLN A 574 -15.24 20.78 10.44
CA GLN A 574 -14.12 20.35 11.26
C GLN A 574 -13.62 18.97 10.85
N PHE A 575 -12.30 18.84 10.70
CA PHE A 575 -11.64 17.54 10.58
C PHE A 575 -11.65 16.84 11.94
N VAL A 576 -12.10 15.57 11.94
CA VAL A 576 -12.23 14.73 13.15
C VAL A 576 -11.04 13.78 13.27
N GLY A 577 -10.60 13.21 12.18
CA GLY A 577 -9.51 12.25 12.12
C GLY A 577 -9.47 11.54 10.77
N HIS A 578 -8.56 10.61 10.64
CA HIS A 578 -8.46 9.73 9.47
C HIS A 578 -8.03 8.33 9.89
N PHE A 579 -8.28 7.35 9.05
CA PHE A 579 -7.85 5.96 9.27
C PHE A 579 -7.55 5.26 7.93
N LYS A 580 -6.80 4.15 8.01
CA LYS A 580 -6.60 3.20 6.90
C LYS A 580 -7.32 1.89 7.20
N VAL A 581 -7.81 1.22 6.16
CA VAL A 581 -8.24 -0.17 6.27
C VAL A 581 -7.02 -1.06 6.17
N ASP A 582 -6.92 -2.03 7.06
CA ASP A 582 -5.71 -2.79 7.29
C ASP A 582 -5.96 -4.31 7.34
N ILE A 583 -4.87 -5.07 7.23
CA ILE A 583 -4.88 -6.54 7.23
C ILE A 583 -5.60 -7.10 8.45
N ASN A 584 -6.47 -8.08 8.20
CA ASN A 584 -7.10 -8.92 9.22
C ASN A 584 -6.59 -10.37 9.08
N LEU A 585 -5.57 -10.71 9.85
CA LEU A 585 -4.95 -12.04 9.81
C LEU A 585 -5.91 -13.16 10.27
N ASP A 586 -6.87 -12.87 11.15
CA ASP A 586 -7.82 -13.86 11.64
C ASP A 586 -8.80 -14.31 10.54
N LYS A 587 -9.08 -13.41 9.59
CA LYS A 587 -10.00 -13.66 8.47
C LYS A 587 -9.26 -13.86 7.14
N ASN A 588 -7.94 -13.73 7.11
CA ASN A 588 -7.10 -13.75 5.91
C ASN A 588 -7.57 -12.71 4.87
N LEU A 589 -7.72 -11.47 5.33
CA LEU A 589 -8.11 -10.32 4.52
C LEU A 589 -6.97 -9.31 4.52
N ASP A 590 -6.69 -8.71 3.38
CA ASP A 590 -5.81 -7.55 3.25
C ASP A 590 -6.53 -6.24 3.61
N GLY A 591 -5.85 -5.13 3.44
CA GLY A 591 -6.39 -3.80 3.63
C GLY A 591 -7.15 -3.29 2.39
N SER A 592 -7.17 -1.98 2.23
CA SER A 592 -7.63 -1.33 1.00
C SER A 592 -6.61 -0.32 0.49
N SER A 593 -6.48 -0.25 -0.82
CA SER A 593 -5.57 0.64 -1.53
C SER A 593 -6.18 1.17 -2.83
N GLU A 594 -5.61 2.22 -3.39
CA GLU A 594 -6.17 2.93 -4.56
C GLU A 594 -7.66 3.19 -4.38
N THR A 595 -8.01 3.75 -3.23
CA THR A 595 -9.37 3.81 -2.70
C THR A 595 -10.21 4.80 -3.50
N ASP A 596 -11.03 4.28 -4.43
CA ASP A 596 -11.99 5.08 -5.22
C ASP A 596 -13.27 5.33 -4.39
N GLY A 597 -14.34 4.65 -4.72
CA GLY A 597 -15.66 4.84 -4.11
C GLY A 597 -15.80 4.28 -2.69
N LEU A 598 -16.74 4.86 -1.94
CA LEU A 598 -17.17 4.36 -0.66
C LEU A 598 -18.65 4.64 -0.40
N GLU A 599 -19.28 3.81 0.43
CA GLU A 599 -20.60 4.09 1.00
C GLU A 599 -20.64 3.69 2.48
N VAL A 600 -21.34 4.48 3.29
CA VAL A 600 -21.47 4.24 4.72
C VAL A 600 -22.92 4.29 5.18
N SER A 601 -23.32 3.34 6.03
CA SER A 601 -24.64 3.29 6.63
C SER A 601 -24.55 3.11 8.13
N SER A 602 -25.34 3.87 8.88
CA SER A 602 -25.50 3.75 10.34
C SER A 602 -26.56 2.70 10.74
N ALA A 603 -27.20 2.04 9.80
CA ALA A 603 -28.17 0.99 10.10
C ALA A 603 -27.49 -0.18 10.79
N SER A 604 -28.16 -0.76 11.77
CA SER A 604 -27.69 -2.02 12.38
C SER A 604 -27.98 -3.19 11.45
N PHE A 605 -26.94 -3.87 10.98
CA PHE A 605 -27.05 -5.07 10.14
C PHE A 605 -26.91 -6.37 10.93
N GLY A 606 -27.21 -6.34 12.22
CA GLY A 606 -27.11 -7.48 13.14
C GLY A 606 -25.83 -7.45 13.99
N SER A 607 -25.46 -8.61 14.54
CA SER A 607 -24.34 -8.71 15.49
C SER A 607 -22.97 -8.41 14.87
N GLU A 608 -22.82 -8.56 13.58
CA GLU A 608 -21.54 -8.32 12.88
C GLU A 608 -21.31 -6.82 12.66
N TYR A 609 -22.36 -6.07 12.34
CA TYR A 609 -22.30 -4.61 12.12
C TYR A 609 -23.38 -3.88 12.95
N PRO A 610 -23.26 -3.88 14.28
CA PRO A 610 -24.33 -3.37 15.16
C PRO A 610 -24.50 -1.84 15.09
N GLN A 611 -23.44 -1.11 14.76
CA GLN A 611 -23.43 0.35 14.66
C GLN A 611 -23.34 0.85 13.22
N GLY A 612 -23.43 -0.05 12.23
CA GLY A 612 -23.33 0.28 10.81
C GLY A 612 -22.13 -0.31 10.13
N LEU A 613 -22.06 -0.04 8.85
CA LEU A 613 -21.10 -0.61 7.90
C LEU A 613 -20.56 0.47 6.98
N LEU A 614 -19.23 0.48 6.81
CA LEU A 614 -18.55 1.16 5.71
C LEU A 614 -18.16 0.11 4.67
N VAL A 615 -18.45 0.37 3.40
CA VAL A 615 -17.99 -0.41 2.26
C VAL A 615 -17.08 0.48 1.44
N VAL A 616 -15.90 -0.01 1.07
CA VAL A 616 -14.89 0.74 0.33
C VAL A 616 -14.36 -0.09 -0.82
N GLN A 617 -14.05 0.55 -1.92
CA GLN A 617 -13.32 -0.07 -3.02
C GLN A 617 -11.90 -0.41 -2.58
N ASP A 618 -11.35 -1.52 -3.11
CA ASP A 618 -9.98 -1.95 -2.92
C ASP A 618 -9.32 -2.24 -4.27
N GLY A 619 -8.33 -1.40 -4.59
CA GLY A 619 -7.59 -1.45 -5.84
C GLY A 619 -6.57 -2.58 -5.92
N ARG A 620 -6.14 -3.15 -4.78
CA ARG A 620 -5.08 -4.18 -4.75
C ARG A 620 -5.45 -5.34 -3.84
N ASN A 621 -6.42 -6.13 -4.23
CA ASN A 621 -6.79 -7.34 -3.51
C ASN A 621 -5.61 -8.33 -3.43
N ARG A 622 -4.97 -8.47 -2.24
CA ARG A 622 -3.69 -9.16 -2.04
C ARG A 622 -3.80 -10.50 -1.33
N MET A 623 -4.81 -10.72 -0.52
CA MET A 623 -4.91 -11.91 0.34
C MET A 623 -6.20 -12.70 0.09
N PRO A 624 -6.21 -13.58 -0.95
CA PRO A 624 -5.17 -13.84 -1.94
C PRO A 624 -5.14 -12.80 -3.06
N SER A 625 -4.02 -12.75 -3.79
CA SER A 625 -3.86 -11.86 -4.95
C SER A 625 -4.88 -12.21 -6.05
N GLN A 626 -5.84 -11.33 -6.27
CA GLN A 626 -6.95 -11.49 -7.22
C GLN A 626 -7.28 -10.14 -7.87
N THR A 627 -8.36 -10.09 -8.68
CA THR A 627 -8.91 -8.83 -9.19
C THR A 627 -9.52 -8.01 -8.05
N GLN A 628 -9.74 -6.72 -8.30
CA GLN A 628 -10.26 -5.76 -7.33
C GLN A 628 -11.58 -6.20 -6.70
N ASN A 629 -11.86 -5.72 -5.50
CA ASN A 629 -13.07 -6.04 -4.75
C ASN A 629 -13.55 -4.84 -3.89
N PHE A 630 -14.48 -5.10 -2.97
CA PHE A 630 -14.90 -4.15 -1.95
C PHE A 630 -14.65 -4.73 -0.57
N LYS A 631 -14.02 -3.93 0.32
CA LYS A 631 -13.83 -4.29 1.73
C LYS A 631 -15.02 -3.79 2.55
N LEU A 632 -15.38 -4.58 3.55
CA LEU A 632 -16.43 -4.28 4.53
C LEU A 632 -15.76 -3.95 5.85
N VAL A 633 -16.12 -2.83 6.46
CA VAL A 633 -15.50 -2.34 7.71
C VAL A 633 -16.60 -2.02 8.73
N SER A 634 -16.51 -2.59 9.92
CA SER A 634 -17.43 -2.30 11.01
C SER A 634 -17.28 -0.86 11.49
N TRP A 635 -18.38 -0.09 11.53
CA TRP A 635 -18.32 1.26 12.08
C TRP A 635 -17.94 1.28 13.56
N ALA A 636 -18.28 0.25 14.31
CA ALA A 636 -17.88 0.12 15.72
C ALA A 636 -16.35 0.14 15.88
N ASP A 637 -15.64 -0.56 14.97
CA ASP A 637 -14.17 -0.63 15.00
C ASP A 637 -13.54 0.72 14.61
N ILE A 638 -14.16 1.44 13.65
CA ILE A 638 -13.74 2.80 13.28
C ILE A 638 -13.93 3.74 14.49
N ALA A 639 -15.11 3.67 15.13
CA ALA A 639 -15.43 4.53 16.26
C ALA A 639 -14.51 4.27 17.47
N GLU A 640 -14.16 3.02 17.74
CA GLU A 640 -13.20 2.65 18.77
C GLU A 640 -11.79 3.18 18.44
N THR A 641 -11.33 2.93 17.23
CA THR A 641 -9.97 3.34 16.77
C THR A 641 -9.77 4.85 16.84
N LEU A 642 -10.77 5.61 16.43
CA LEU A 642 -10.71 7.08 16.42
C LEU A 642 -11.23 7.72 17.72
N ASN A 643 -11.61 6.94 18.72
CA ASN A 643 -12.23 7.40 19.96
C ASN A 643 -13.44 8.33 19.72
N LEU A 644 -14.29 7.99 18.74
CA LEU A 644 -15.51 8.75 18.45
C LEU A 644 -16.51 8.56 19.59
N GLN A 645 -16.87 9.67 20.25
CA GLN A 645 -17.75 9.68 21.44
C GLN A 645 -19.23 9.58 21.07
#